data_e367c177fdb55840117115a15cc4c67b
#
_entry.id   e367c177fdb55840117115a15cc4c67b
#
_cell.length_a   1.000
_cell.length_b   1.000
_cell.length_c   1.000
_cell.angle_alpha   90.00
_cell.angle_beta   90.00
_cell.angle_gamma   90.00
#
_symmetry.space_group_name_H-M   'P 1'
#
loop_
_entity.id
_entity.type
_entity.pdbx_description
1 polymer ?
#
loop_
_entity_poly.entity_id
_entity_poly.type
_entity_poly.pdbx_seq_one_letter_code
_entity_poly.pdbx_strand_id
1 'polypeptide(L)'
;PPPPPGGAIPAPYPGADAQTVQDTVTQVIEQNMNGIDNLMYMSSTSDSAGSVTITLTFKSGTDPDIAQVQVQNKLQLATPLLPQEVQQQGISVEKSSSSFLLVAGFISDNPTTTQDDISDYVASNVKDPISRLNGVGDVQLFGAQYAMRVWLDGNLLNKYNLTPVDVINALQVQNDQIAAGQLGGTPALKGQQLNASIIAQTRLKDPQEFGKVTLRVNADGSVVHLKDVARIELGGENYNVVARINGKPASGLGIKLATGANALDTATAIKAKLAELQPYFPQGMKVVYPYDTTPFVKISIHEVVKTLFEAIILVFLVMYLFLQNMRATLIPTIAVPVVLLGTFAVLSMFGYSINTLTMFGMVLAIGLLVDDAIVVVENVERVMVEEKLSPKEATEKSMSQIQGALVGIAMVLSAVFVPMAFFGGSTGAIYRQFSITIVSAMALSVLVALVLTPALCARLLKPASAEHHEKKGFFGWFNARFDQSVNHYTNSVSGILRGTGRYLVIYLLIVVGMAVLFMRLPTSFLPDEDQGVFLTMIQLPSGATQERTQKVLDTVTDYYLHNEKANVESVFTVNGFSFSGQGQNSGMAFVSLKPWEARSGDENSVESIIKRATVAFSQIKDAMVFPFNMPAIIELGTATGFDFELIDQGGLGHTALTQARNQLL
;
A
#
# COMPACT_ATOMS: atom_id res chain seq x y z
N PRO A 1 7.89 -6.66 10.62
CA PRO A 1 8.48 -7.24 9.42
C PRO A 1 7.67 -6.80 8.22
N PRO A 2 8.32 -6.62 7.08
CA PRO A 2 7.61 -6.33 5.86
C PRO A 2 6.58 -7.43 5.57
N PRO A 3 5.55 -7.17 4.77
CA PRO A 3 4.64 -8.19 4.27
C PRO A 3 5.43 -9.35 3.65
N PRO A 4 4.84 -10.53 3.50
CA PRO A 4 5.52 -11.64 2.84
C PRO A 4 6.08 -11.13 1.49
N PRO A 5 7.38 -11.35 1.21
CA PRO A 5 7.93 -10.87 -0.04
C PRO A 5 7.21 -11.52 -1.21
N GLY A 6 6.80 -10.69 -2.16
CA GLY A 6 6.13 -11.09 -3.39
C GLY A 6 7.04 -10.94 -4.59
N GLY A 7 6.90 -11.83 -5.56
CA GLY A 7 7.47 -11.72 -6.89
C GLY A 7 6.38 -11.83 -7.95
N ALA A 8 6.50 -11.12 -9.04
CA ALA A 8 5.61 -11.22 -10.19
C ALA A 8 6.41 -11.58 -11.46
N ILE A 9 5.82 -12.44 -12.28
CA ILE A 9 6.35 -12.80 -13.59
C ILE A 9 5.30 -12.42 -14.63
N PRO A 10 5.37 -11.21 -15.20
CA PRO A 10 4.56 -10.86 -16.36
C PRO A 10 5.15 -11.49 -17.61
N ALA A 11 4.31 -12.14 -18.43
CA ALA A 11 4.71 -12.72 -19.70
C ALA A 11 3.63 -12.44 -20.78
N PRO A 12 3.86 -11.51 -21.71
CA PRO A 12 2.90 -11.19 -22.75
C PRO A 12 2.97 -12.20 -23.91
N TYR A 13 1.82 -12.60 -24.41
CA TYR A 13 1.66 -13.37 -25.64
C TYR A 13 0.64 -12.67 -26.55
N PRO A 14 1.07 -11.63 -27.29
CA PRO A 14 0.16 -10.82 -28.10
C PRO A 14 -0.64 -11.65 -29.12
N GLY A 15 -1.96 -11.44 -29.15
CA GLY A 15 -2.88 -12.12 -30.07
C GLY A 15 -3.38 -13.48 -29.59
N ALA A 16 -2.87 -14.02 -28.47
CA ALA A 16 -3.38 -15.23 -27.88
C ALA A 16 -4.61 -14.93 -27.01
N ASP A 17 -5.55 -15.88 -26.94
CA ASP A 17 -6.64 -15.84 -25.97
C ASP A 17 -6.20 -16.41 -24.60
N ALA A 18 -7.03 -16.22 -23.59
CA ALA A 18 -6.73 -16.65 -22.23
C ALA A 18 -6.43 -18.16 -22.11
N GLN A 19 -7.16 -19.01 -22.87
CA GLN A 19 -6.95 -20.45 -22.87
C GLN A 19 -5.59 -20.81 -23.48
N THR A 20 -5.27 -20.24 -24.63
CA THR A 20 -3.98 -20.43 -25.29
C THR A 20 -2.82 -19.98 -24.38
N VAL A 21 -2.95 -18.82 -23.74
CA VAL A 21 -1.96 -18.34 -22.77
C VAL A 21 -1.80 -19.30 -21.59
N GLN A 22 -2.92 -19.77 -21.04
CA GLN A 22 -2.91 -20.73 -19.94
C GLN A 22 -2.15 -22.01 -20.32
N ASP A 23 -2.46 -22.58 -21.48
CA ASP A 23 -1.95 -23.89 -21.87
C ASP A 23 -0.48 -23.86 -22.32
N THR A 24 -0.06 -22.76 -22.96
CA THR A 24 1.27 -22.67 -23.58
C THR A 24 2.30 -21.85 -22.81
N VAL A 25 1.85 -20.96 -21.91
CA VAL A 25 2.74 -20.07 -21.15
C VAL A 25 2.60 -20.30 -19.65
N THR A 26 1.40 -20.15 -19.12
CA THR A 26 1.16 -20.19 -17.67
C THR A 26 1.57 -21.51 -17.06
N GLN A 27 1.02 -22.62 -17.57
CA GLN A 27 1.31 -23.96 -17.04
C GLN A 27 2.79 -24.34 -17.19
N VAL A 28 3.43 -23.93 -18.29
CA VAL A 28 4.86 -24.20 -18.52
C VAL A 28 5.72 -23.51 -17.47
N ILE A 29 5.43 -22.24 -17.17
CA ILE A 29 6.17 -21.49 -16.15
C ILE A 29 5.88 -22.06 -14.76
N GLU A 30 4.60 -22.27 -14.39
CA GLU A 30 4.19 -22.78 -13.08
C GLU A 30 4.88 -24.12 -12.74
N GLN A 31 4.91 -25.05 -13.69
CA GLN A 31 5.56 -26.34 -13.50
C GLN A 31 7.05 -26.20 -13.15
N ASN A 32 7.73 -25.21 -13.72
CA ASN A 32 9.13 -24.96 -13.45
C ASN A 32 9.39 -24.20 -12.13
N MET A 33 8.39 -23.53 -11.56
CA MET A 33 8.53 -22.81 -10.27
C MET A 33 8.50 -23.76 -9.06
N ASN A 34 8.22 -25.03 -9.23
CA ASN A 34 8.25 -25.99 -8.14
C ASN A 34 9.66 -26.11 -7.52
N GLY A 35 9.70 -26.26 -6.19
CA GLY A 35 10.93 -26.45 -5.43
C GLY A 35 11.76 -25.16 -5.19
N ILE A 36 11.12 -23.99 -5.27
CA ILE A 36 11.71 -22.73 -4.80
C ILE A 36 11.61 -22.68 -3.28
N ASP A 37 12.72 -22.32 -2.62
CA ASP A 37 12.79 -22.27 -1.17
C ASP A 37 11.84 -21.21 -0.60
N ASN A 38 11.16 -21.55 0.50
CA ASN A 38 10.23 -20.69 1.21
C ASN A 38 9.03 -20.19 0.40
N LEU A 39 8.76 -20.71 -0.79
CA LEU A 39 7.52 -20.44 -1.52
C LEU A 39 6.34 -20.94 -0.69
N MET A 40 5.35 -20.06 -0.40
CA MET A 40 4.13 -20.41 0.32
C MET A 40 3.04 -20.85 -0.63
N TYR A 41 2.75 -20.02 -1.60
CA TYR A 41 1.76 -20.27 -2.66
C TYR A 41 2.08 -19.45 -3.91
N MET A 42 1.48 -19.86 -4.99
CA MET A 42 1.58 -19.25 -6.30
C MET A 42 0.18 -19.12 -6.88
N SER A 43 -0.12 -18.00 -7.49
CA SER A 43 -1.35 -17.77 -8.23
C SER A 43 -1.03 -17.18 -9.59
N SER A 44 -1.83 -17.52 -10.58
CA SER A 44 -1.63 -17.05 -11.96
C SER A 44 -2.92 -16.56 -12.56
N THR A 45 -2.83 -15.45 -13.29
CA THR A 45 -3.93 -14.89 -14.07
C THR A 45 -3.55 -14.92 -15.54
N SER A 46 -4.35 -15.60 -16.35
CA SER A 46 -4.25 -15.61 -17.81
C SER A 46 -5.44 -14.82 -18.37
N ASP A 47 -5.17 -13.74 -19.07
CA ASP A 47 -6.21 -12.81 -19.50
C ASP A 47 -6.50 -12.85 -21.01
N SER A 48 -7.61 -12.23 -21.41
CA SER A 48 -8.05 -12.20 -22.80
C SER A 48 -7.28 -11.21 -23.69
N ALA A 49 -6.39 -10.42 -23.11
CA ALA A 49 -5.48 -9.54 -23.85
C ALA A 49 -4.19 -10.25 -24.25
N GLY A 50 -4.05 -11.54 -23.93
CA GLY A 50 -2.86 -12.32 -24.23
C GLY A 50 -1.73 -12.09 -23.24
N SER A 51 -2.04 -11.85 -21.98
CA SER A 51 -1.02 -11.68 -20.94
C SER A 51 -1.22 -12.67 -19.81
N VAL A 52 -0.13 -13.09 -19.19
CA VAL A 52 -0.14 -13.81 -17.92
C VAL A 52 0.64 -13.02 -16.88
N THR A 53 0.15 -13.06 -15.66
CA THR A 53 0.88 -12.62 -14.49
C THR A 53 0.90 -13.74 -13.48
N ILE A 54 2.09 -14.24 -13.13
CA ILE A 54 2.29 -15.27 -12.10
C ILE A 54 2.80 -14.57 -10.85
N THR A 55 2.04 -14.64 -9.78
CA THR A 55 2.38 -14.06 -8.49
C THR A 55 2.88 -15.15 -7.55
N LEU A 56 4.06 -14.95 -7.02
CA LEU A 56 4.74 -15.84 -6.08
C LEU A 56 4.78 -15.19 -4.70
N THR A 57 4.28 -15.85 -3.68
CA THR A 57 4.28 -15.35 -2.31
C THR A 57 5.17 -16.23 -1.44
N PHE A 58 6.13 -15.60 -0.76
CA PHE A 58 7.13 -16.28 0.06
C PHE A 58 6.82 -16.13 1.56
N LYS A 59 7.40 -17.00 2.38
CA LYS A 59 7.30 -16.89 3.83
C LYS A 59 7.89 -15.57 4.33
N SER A 60 7.27 -15.00 5.34
CA SER A 60 7.78 -13.78 6.00
C SER A 60 9.22 -14.01 6.50
N GLY A 61 10.10 -13.04 6.25
CA GLY A 61 11.53 -13.13 6.58
C GLY A 61 12.40 -13.73 5.47
N THR A 62 11.82 -14.14 4.34
CA THR A 62 12.60 -14.54 3.16
C THR A 62 13.27 -13.30 2.56
N ASP A 63 14.54 -13.42 2.19
CA ASP A 63 15.26 -12.37 1.48
C ASP A 63 14.71 -12.20 0.06
N PRO A 64 14.20 -11.01 -0.31
CA PRO A 64 13.59 -10.78 -1.61
C PRO A 64 14.57 -10.89 -2.78
N ASP A 65 15.84 -10.58 -2.56
CA ASP A 65 16.88 -10.65 -3.60
C ASP A 65 17.23 -12.11 -3.92
N ILE A 66 17.37 -12.94 -2.88
CA ILE A 66 17.60 -14.37 -3.05
C ILE A 66 16.38 -15.03 -3.71
N ALA A 67 15.17 -14.69 -3.28
CA ALA A 67 13.94 -15.20 -3.87
C ALA A 67 13.86 -14.86 -5.38
N GLN A 68 14.16 -13.61 -5.75
CA GLN A 68 14.18 -13.19 -7.16
C GLN A 68 15.20 -13.99 -7.98
N VAL A 69 16.40 -14.21 -7.45
CA VAL A 69 17.45 -15.01 -8.13
C VAL A 69 16.98 -16.45 -8.35
N GLN A 70 16.36 -17.08 -7.35
CA GLN A 70 15.83 -18.42 -7.48
C GLN A 70 14.71 -18.51 -8.53
N VAL A 71 13.80 -17.55 -8.53
CA VAL A 71 12.72 -17.46 -9.55
C VAL A 71 13.33 -17.27 -10.94
N GLN A 72 14.31 -16.37 -11.09
CA GLN A 72 15.00 -16.12 -12.36
C GLN A 72 15.69 -17.38 -12.89
N ASN A 73 16.36 -18.15 -12.03
CA ASN A 73 17.01 -19.40 -12.40
C ASN A 73 15.99 -20.45 -12.89
N LYS A 74 14.85 -20.54 -12.21
CA LYS A 74 13.76 -21.44 -12.62
C LYS A 74 13.13 -21.03 -13.93
N LEU A 75 12.93 -19.70 -14.12
CA LEU A 75 12.37 -19.14 -15.34
C LEU A 75 13.27 -19.42 -16.56
N GLN A 76 14.58 -19.40 -16.41
CA GLN A 76 15.53 -19.76 -17.48
C GLN A 76 15.33 -21.20 -17.98
N LEU A 77 14.89 -22.12 -17.13
CA LEU A 77 14.56 -23.50 -17.53
C LEU A 77 13.26 -23.57 -18.32
N ALA A 78 12.30 -22.71 -18.03
CA ALA A 78 11.02 -22.64 -18.72
C ALA A 78 11.12 -21.95 -20.08
N THR A 79 11.98 -20.92 -20.21
CA THR A 79 12.07 -20.05 -21.39
C THR A 79 12.18 -20.81 -22.72
N PRO A 80 13.03 -21.84 -22.89
CA PRO A 80 13.13 -22.56 -24.16
C PRO A 80 11.86 -23.36 -24.53
N LEU A 81 10.96 -23.58 -23.58
CA LEU A 81 9.72 -24.33 -23.76
C LEU A 81 8.54 -23.44 -24.16
N LEU A 82 8.73 -22.11 -24.07
CA LEU A 82 7.69 -21.13 -24.35
C LEU A 82 7.58 -20.84 -25.86
N PRO A 83 6.43 -20.34 -26.34
CA PRO A 83 6.27 -19.84 -27.69
C PRO A 83 7.34 -18.79 -28.07
N GLN A 84 7.76 -18.79 -29.32
CA GLN A 84 8.83 -17.91 -29.78
C GLN A 84 8.48 -16.43 -29.60
N GLU A 85 7.22 -16.07 -29.79
CA GLU A 85 6.71 -14.71 -29.60
C GLU A 85 6.89 -14.25 -28.16
N VAL A 86 6.62 -15.12 -27.19
CA VAL A 86 6.81 -14.81 -25.77
C VAL A 86 8.29 -14.64 -25.43
N GLN A 87 9.16 -15.49 -26.00
CA GLN A 87 10.60 -15.38 -25.79
C GLN A 87 11.15 -14.07 -26.38
N GLN A 88 10.64 -13.64 -27.53
CA GLN A 88 11.07 -12.40 -28.20
C GLN A 88 10.62 -11.14 -27.45
N GLN A 89 9.44 -11.17 -26.82
CA GLN A 89 8.96 -10.08 -25.97
C GLN A 89 9.79 -9.92 -24.69
N GLY A 90 10.36 -11.02 -24.22
CA GLY A 90 11.10 -11.05 -22.96
C GLY A 90 10.17 -11.26 -21.76
N ILE A 91 10.72 -11.86 -20.72
CA ILE A 91 10.01 -12.14 -19.47
C ILE A 91 10.85 -11.57 -18.34
N SER A 92 10.25 -10.75 -17.50
CA SER A 92 10.89 -10.16 -16.31
C SER A 92 10.46 -10.88 -15.03
N VAL A 93 11.28 -10.73 -13.99
CA VAL A 93 10.93 -11.10 -12.62
C VAL A 93 11.01 -9.84 -11.77
N GLU A 94 9.88 -9.44 -11.22
CA GLU A 94 9.71 -8.19 -10.50
C GLU A 94 9.52 -8.44 -9.01
N LYS A 95 10.16 -7.62 -8.18
CA LYS A 95 9.93 -7.56 -6.73
C LYS A 95 9.03 -6.38 -6.45
N SER A 96 7.76 -6.62 -6.31
CA SER A 96 6.82 -5.55 -6.01
C SER A 96 5.70 -5.97 -5.08
N SER A 97 5.11 -5.01 -4.40
CA SER A 97 3.84 -5.21 -3.71
C SER A 97 2.71 -5.45 -4.72
N SER A 98 1.65 -6.10 -4.29
CA SER A 98 0.46 -6.31 -5.13
C SER A 98 -0.33 -5.03 -5.38
N SER A 99 -0.18 -4.02 -4.54
CA SER A 99 -0.96 -2.79 -4.53
C SER A 99 -0.16 -1.57 -4.98
N PHE A 100 -0.85 -0.57 -5.54
CA PHE A 100 -0.22 0.69 -5.91
C PHE A 100 0.02 1.57 -4.68
N LEU A 101 1.20 2.19 -4.61
CA LEU A 101 1.52 3.25 -3.67
C LEU A 101 0.81 4.55 -4.06
N LEU A 102 0.96 4.91 -5.32
CA LEU A 102 0.29 6.06 -5.92
C LEU A 102 0.13 5.87 -7.43
N VAL A 103 -0.82 6.59 -8.01
CA VAL A 103 -0.98 6.74 -9.46
C VAL A 103 -0.71 8.20 -9.82
N ALA A 104 0.29 8.43 -10.68
CA ALA A 104 0.53 9.72 -11.30
C ALA A 104 -0.22 9.78 -12.63
N GLY A 105 -1.22 10.64 -12.72
CA GLY A 105 -2.01 10.85 -13.93
C GLY A 105 -1.49 12.05 -14.72
N PHE A 106 -1.43 11.94 -16.03
CA PHE A 106 -0.95 12.98 -16.94
C PHE A 106 -2.10 13.38 -17.85
N ILE A 107 -2.39 14.66 -17.88
CA ILE A 107 -3.45 15.26 -18.70
C ILE A 107 -2.87 16.44 -19.49
N SER A 108 -3.54 16.81 -20.58
CA SER A 108 -3.19 18.01 -21.35
C SER A 108 -4.38 18.97 -21.43
N ASP A 109 -4.09 20.25 -21.28
CA ASP A 109 -5.06 21.32 -21.52
C ASP A 109 -5.16 21.66 -23.02
N ASN A 110 -4.25 21.13 -23.85
CA ASN A 110 -4.30 21.27 -25.30
C ASN A 110 -5.29 20.25 -25.89
N PRO A 111 -6.38 20.70 -26.53
CA PRO A 111 -7.43 19.81 -27.06
C PRO A 111 -6.97 18.95 -28.24
N THR A 112 -5.84 19.27 -28.87
CA THR A 112 -5.28 18.47 -29.99
C THR A 112 -4.39 17.32 -29.51
N THR A 113 -4.00 17.30 -28.25
CA THR A 113 -3.17 16.25 -27.67
C THR A 113 -4.01 15.01 -27.42
N THR A 114 -3.65 13.91 -28.03
CA THR A 114 -4.33 12.62 -27.87
C THR A 114 -3.82 11.88 -26.63
N GLN A 115 -4.51 10.82 -26.21
CA GLN A 115 -4.03 9.93 -25.18
C GLN A 115 -2.68 9.28 -25.57
N ASP A 116 -2.52 8.90 -26.84
CA ASP A 116 -1.31 8.25 -27.35
C ASP A 116 -0.11 9.21 -27.28
N ASP A 117 -0.30 10.50 -27.58
CA ASP A 117 0.73 11.53 -27.43
C ASP A 117 1.22 11.63 -25.97
N ILE A 118 0.26 11.68 -25.02
CA ILE A 118 0.59 11.75 -23.60
C ILE A 118 1.30 10.48 -23.15
N SER A 119 0.78 9.32 -23.55
CA SER A 119 1.31 8.02 -23.13
C SER A 119 2.72 7.77 -23.67
N ASP A 120 2.99 8.15 -24.94
CA ASP A 120 4.31 8.03 -25.53
C ASP A 120 5.33 8.92 -24.82
N TYR A 121 4.96 10.16 -24.54
CA TYR A 121 5.84 11.06 -23.79
C TYR A 121 6.15 10.51 -22.40
N VAL A 122 5.13 10.01 -21.69
CA VAL A 122 5.28 9.44 -20.34
C VAL A 122 6.16 8.19 -20.39
N ALA A 123 5.93 7.30 -21.36
CA ALA A 123 6.73 6.09 -21.53
C ALA A 123 8.20 6.40 -21.79
N SER A 124 8.46 7.36 -22.70
CA SER A 124 9.80 7.66 -23.17
C SER A 124 10.61 8.55 -22.23
N ASN A 125 9.97 9.45 -21.47
CA ASN A 125 10.67 10.50 -20.72
C ASN A 125 10.44 10.46 -19.21
N VAL A 126 9.40 9.81 -18.73
CA VAL A 126 9.00 9.86 -17.31
C VAL A 126 9.13 8.50 -16.63
N LYS A 127 8.72 7.42 -17.29
CA LYS A 127 8.68 6.08 -16.69
C LYS A 127 10.04 5.64 -16.16
N ASP A 128 11.08 5.72 -16.97
CA ASP A 128 12.42 5.27 -16.60
C ASP A 128 13.06 6.06 -15.45
N PRO A 129 13.02 7.41 -15.45
CA PRO A 129 13.47 8.20 -14.29
C PRO A 129 12.76 7.85 -12.98
N ILE A 130 11.46 7.55 -13.04
CA ILE A 130 10.69 7.13 -11.86
C ILE A 130 11.05 5.71 -11.43
N SER A 131 11.18 4.77 -12.35
CA SER A 131 11.52 3.38 -12.07
C SER A 131 12.87 3.20 -11.36
N ARG A 132 13.79 4.16 -11.54
CA ARG A 132 15.14 4.12 -10.94
C ARG A 132 15.21 4.72 -9.55
N LEU A 133 14.12 5.27 -9.04
CA LEU A 133 14.10 5.84 -7.70
C LEU A 133 14.17 4.74 -6.63
N ASN A 134 14.91 5.03 -5.58
CA ASN A 134 14.98 4.10 -4.45
C ASN A 134 13.60 3.91 -3.82
N GLY A 135 13.22 2.67 -3.55
CA GLY A 135 11.92 2.30 -2.99
C GLY A 135 10.82 2.03 -4.03
N VAL A 136 11.04 2.34 -5.30
CA VAL A 136 10.12 1.94 -6.40
C VAL A 136 10.35 0.48 -6.75
N GLY A 137 9.29 -0.32 -6.74
CA GLY A 137 9.34 -1.76 -7.07
C GLY A 137 8.98 -2.04 -8.51
N ASP A 138 7.87 -1.47 -8.97
CA ASP A 138 7.36 -1.61 -10.34
C ASP A 138 6.62 -0.34 -10.76
N VAL A 139 6.62 -0.06 -12.06
CA VAL A 139 5.92 1.07 -12.66
C VAL A 139 5.11 0.61 -13.86
N GLN A 140 3.80 0.55 -13.67
CA GLN A 140 2.84 0.16 -14.70
C GLN A 140 2.34 1.39 -15.47
N LEU A 141 2.48 1.37 -16.79
CA LEU A 141 1.92 2.41 -17.66
C LEU A 141 0.45 2.10 -18.00
N PHE A 142 -0.45 3.03 -17.74
CA PHE A 142 -1.82 3.00 -18.23
C PHE A 142 -1.92 3.80 -19.53
N GLY A 143 -1.63 3.15 -20.62
CA GLY A 143 -1.49 3.67 -21.96
C GLY A 143 -0.48 2.84 -22.75
N ALA A 144 -0.05 3.33 -23.90
CA ALA A 144 0.95 2.68 -24.72
C ALA A 144 1.89 3.72 -25.36
N GLN A 145 3.14 3.31 -25.60
CA GLN A 145 4.07 4.11 -26.38
C GLN A 145 3.71 4.04 -27.88
N TYR A 146 4.28 4.93 -28.68
CA TYR A 146 4.10 4.90 -30.11
C TYR A 146 4.77 3.68 -30.75
N ALA A 147 4.09 3.14 -31.77
CA ALA A 147 4.61 2.15 -32.68
C ALA A 147 4.14 2.43 -34.11
N MET A 148 4.84 1.86 -35.09
CA MET A 148 4.37 1.88 -36.45
C MET A 148 3.26 0.84 -36.64
N ARG A 149 2.06 1.29 -36.94
CA ARG A 149 0.88 0.45 -37.16
C ARG A 149 0.71 0.12 -38.62
N VAL A 150 0.66 -1.17 -38.92
CA VAL A 150 0.44 -1.69 -40.26
C VAL A 150 -0.89 -2.42 -40.29
N TRP A 151 -1.92 -1.76 -40.87
CA TRP A 151 -3.28 -2.29 -40.96
C TRP A 151 -3.40 -3.01 -42.30
N LEU A 152 -3.28 -4.34 -42.28
CA LEU A 152 -3.34 -5.19 -43.48
C LEU A 152 -4.79 -5.27 -44.01
N ASP A 153 -4.94 -5.14 -45.33
CA ASP A 153 -6.21 -5.40 -46.02
C ASP A 153 -6.19 -6.83 -46.58
N GLY A 154 -7.08 -7.69 -46.01
CA GLY A 154 -7.15 -9.10 -46.41
C GLY A 154 -7.53 -9.31 -47.87
N ASN A 155 -8.32 -8.40 -48.48
CA ASN A 155 -8.69 -8.49 -49.91
C ASN A 155 -7.51 -8.16 -50.80
N LEU A 156 -6.73 -7.13 -50.44
CA LEU A 156 -5.55 -6.73 -51.17
C LEU A 156 -4.43 -7.78 -51.03
N LEU A 157 -4.24 -8.37 -49.85
CA LEU A 157 -3.34 -9.49 -49.65
C LEU A 157 -3.70 -10.67 -50.57
N ASN A 158 -4.96 -11.06 -50.61
CA ASN A 158 -5.45 -12.12 -51.48
C ASN A 158 -5.27 -11.80 -52.96
N LYS A 159 -5.55 -10.55 -53.36
CA LYS A 159 -5.32 -10.06 -54.73
C LYS A 159 -3.89 -10.26 -55.21
N TYR A 160 -2.93 -10.03 -54.34
CA TYR A 160 -1.50 -10.17 -54.62
C TYR A 160 -0.94 -11.54 -54.23
N ASN A 161 -1.76 -12.52 -53.82
CA ASN A 161 -1.37 -13.82 -53.31
C ASN A 161 -0.30 -13.74 -52.20
N LEU A 162 -0.52 -12.86 -51.24
CA LEU A 162 0.31 -12.66 -50.05
C LEU A 162 -0.43 -13.09 -48.79
N THR A 163 0.34 -13.53 -47.81
CA THR A 163 -0.13 -13.84 -46.48
C THR A 163 0.40 -12.81 -45.47
N PRO A 164 -0.20 -12.67 -44.28
CA PRO A 164 0.37 -11.85 -43.23
C PRO A 164 1.81 -12.24 -42.87
N VAL A 165 2.13 -13.53 -42.94
CA VAL A 165 3.49 -14.05 -42.67
C VAL A 165 4.51 -13.52 -43.68
N ASP A 166 4.13 -13.40 -44.95
CA ASP A 166 5.01 -12.81 -45.97
C ASP A 166 5.34 -11.36 -45.65
N VAL A 167 4.36 -10.60 -45.14
CA VAL A 167 4.54 -9.22 -44.69
C VAL A 167 5.47 -9.14 -43.48
N ILE A 168 5.28 -10.00 -42.50
CA ILE A 168 6.11 -10.07 -41.28
C ILE A 168 7.58 -10.36 -41.70
N ASN A 169 7.79 -11.38 -42.53
CA ASN A 169 9.11 -11.75 -42.99
C ASN A 169 9.79 -10.60 -43.77
N ALA A 170 9.04 -9.93 -44.67
CA ALA A 170 9.57 -8.80 -45.40
C ALA A 170 9.96 -7.61 -44.51
N LEU A 171 9.15 -7.34 -43.47
CA LEU A 171 9.45 -6.33 -42.46
C LEU A 171 10.69 -6.70 -41.63
N GLN A 172 10.81 -7.93 -41.18
CA GLN A 172 11.98 -8.40 -40.44
C GLN A 172 13.27 -8.24 -41.22
N VAL A 173 13.27 -8.60 -42.51
CA VAL A 173 14.46 -8.51 -43.37
C VAL A 173 14.83 -7.07 -43.71
N GLN A 174 13.82 -6.19 -43.91
CA GLN A 174 14.07 -4.84 -44.43
C GLN A 174 14.06 -3.75 -43.33
N ASN A 175 13.60 -4.07 -42.13
CA ASN A 175 13.65 -3.18 -40.98
C ASN A 175 14.72 -3.63 -39.96
N ASP A 176 15.88 -4.01 -40.45
CA ASP A 176 17.00 -4.47 -39.63
C ASP A 176 18.16 -3.48 -39.66
N GLN A 177 18.93 -3.47 -38.59
CA GLN A 177 20.13 -2.66 -38.46
C GLN A 177 21.37 -3.55 -38.60
N ILE A 178 22.01 -3.45 -39.74
CA ILE A 178 23.14 -4.31 -40.09
C ILE A 178 24.46 -3.60 -39.75
N ALA A 179 25.34 -4.29 -39.03
CA ALA A 179 26.73 -3.87 -38.86
C ALA A 179 27.51 -4.21 -40.12
N ALA A 180 27.66 -3.24 -41.00
CA ALA A 180 28.29 -3.44 -42.31
C ALA A 180 29.83 -3.46 -42.27
N GLY A 181 30.42 -3.28 -41.08
CA GLY A 181 31.86 -3.28 -40.88
C GLY A 181 32.53 -1.94 -41.16
N GLN A 182 33.81 -1.98 -41.49
CA GLN A 182 34.59 -0.76 -41.74
C GLN A 182 35.61 -1.00 -42.86
N LEU A 183 35.80 0.02 -43.68
CA LEU A 183 36.91 0.07 -44.63
C LEU A 183 38.20 0.37 -43.85
N GLY A 184 39.26 -0.38 -44.09
CA GLY A 184 40.51 -0.20 -43.34
C GLY A 184 40.49 -0.70 -41.92
N GLY A 185 39.58 -1.66 -41.59
CA GLY A 185 39.58 -2.39 -40.31
C GLY A 185 40.83 -3.26 -40.15
N THR A 186 41.18 -3.60 -38.93
CA THR A 186 42.35 -4.42 -38.61
C THR A 186 42.06 -5.92 -38.85
N PRO A 187 42.99 -6.66 -39.52
CA PRO A 187 44.25 -6.19 -40.06
C PRO A 187 44.08 -5.44 -41.41
N ALA A 188 44.62 -4.21 -41.47
CA ALA A 188 44.54 -3.36 -42.64
C ALA A 188 45.60 -3.76 -43.71
N LEU A 189 45.32 -3.48 -44.99
CA LEU A 189 46.28 -3.66 -46.06
C LEU A 189 47.46 -2.69 -45.86
N LYS A 190 48.69 -3.15 -46.18
CA LYS A 190 49.88 -2.31 -46.09
C LYS A 190 49.75 -1.07 -46.99
N GLY A 191 49.84 0.12 -46.38
CA GLY A 191 49.69 1.41 -47.07
C GLY A 191 48.29 2.01 -47.01
N GLN A 192 47.33 1.35 -46.44
CA GLN A 192 45.99 1.91 -46.23
C GLN A 192 46.01 2.92 -45.08
N GLN A 193 45.68 4.16 -45.37
CA GLN A 193 45.73 5.28 -44.43
C GLN A 193 44.35 5.74 -43.96
N LEU A 194 43.27 5.26 -44.57
CA LEU A 194 41.90 5.63 -44.25
C LEU A 194 41.18 4.48 -43.56
N ASN A 195 40.60 4.77 -42.39
CA ASN A 195 39.59 3.94 -41.75
C ASN A 195 38.25 4.67 -41.80
N ALA A 196 37.22 4.02 -42.32
CA ALA A 196 35.87 4.56 -42.37
C ALA A 196 34.84 3.48 -42.04
N SER A 197 33.95 3.75 -41.10
CA SER A 197 32.81 2.86 -40.80
C SER A 197 31.82 2.90 -41.97
N ILE A 198 31.36 1.74 -42.39
CA ILE A 198 30.34 1.62 -43.44
C ILE A 198 28.98 1.69 -42.71
N ILE A 199 28.22 2.73 -43.05
CA ILE A 199 26.85 2.87 -42.55
C ILE A 199 25.94 2.25 -43.61
N ALA A 200 25.34 1.12 -43.26
CA ALA A 200 24.29 0.49 -44.04
C ALA A 200 22.92 1.05 -43.67
N GLN A 201 21.87 0.47 -44.21
CA GLN A 201 20.49 0.81 -43.88
C GLN A 201 20.26 0.74 -42.39
N THR A 202 19.65 1.79 -41.83
CA THR A 202 19.15 1.82 -40.46
C THR A 202 17.70 1.35 -40.42
N ARG A 203 17.15 1.14 -39.23
CA ARG A 203 15.72 0.88 -39.04
C ARG A 203 14.87 1.96 -39.71
N LEU A 204 13.75 1.56 -40.29
CA LEU A 204 12.78 2.46 -40.90
C LEU A 204 12.15 3.38 -39.81
N LYS A 205 11.94 4.67 -40.17
CA LYS A 205 11.61 5.70 -39.20
C LYS A 205 10.21 6.29 -39.35
N ASP A 206 9.65 6.27 -40.56
CA ASP A 206 8.38 6.92 -40.85
C ASP A 206 7.44 6.04 -41.70
N PRO A 207 6.14 6.34 -41.76
CA PRO A 207 5.18 5.57 -42.54
C PRO A 207 5.54 5.49 -44.04
N GLN A 208 6.24 6.47 -44.57
CA GLN A 208 6.63 6.52 -46.01
C GLN A 208 7.76 5.53 -46.29
N GLU A 209 8.72 5.44 -45.40
CA GLU A 209 9.79 4.42 -45.49
C GLU A 209 9.22 3.01 -45.34
N PHE A 210 8.37 2.78 -44.37
CA PHE A 210 7.66 1.51 -44.22
C PHE A 210 6.84 1.16 -45.45
N GLY A 211 6.17 2.16 -46.05
CA GLY A 211 5.38 1.96 -47.26
C GLY A 211 6.16 1.45 -48.46
N LYS A 212 7.48 1.67 -48.50
CA LYS A 212 8.39 1.23 -49.58
C LYS A 212 8.91 -0.20 -49.36
N VAL A 213 8.64 -0.84 -48.24
CA VAL A 213 9.03 -2.23 -47.99
C VAL A 213 8.54 -3.10 -49.15
N THR A 214 9.45 -3.83 -49.77
CA THR A 214 9.15 -4.72 -50.89
C THR A 214 8.62 -6.05 -50.35
N LEU A 215 7.39 -6.39 -50.73
CA LEU A 215 6.77 -7.66 -50.35
C LEU A 215 6.99 -8.72 -51.42
N ARG A 216 6.96 -8.33 -52.70
CA ARG A 216 7.07 -9.26 -53.80
C ARG A 216 7.58 -8.55 -55.07
N VAL A 217 8.42 -9.23 -55.79
CA VAL A 217 8.84 -8.85 -57.17
C VAL A 217 8.24 -9.88 -58.10
N ASN A 218 7.43 -9.43 -59.07
CA ASN A 218 6.80 -10.28 -60.07
C ASN A 218 7.76 -10.56 -61.21
N ALA A 219 7.44 -11.59 -62.03
CA ALA A 219 8.30 -12.00 -63.18
C ALA A 219 8.42 -10.91 -64.26
N ASP A 220 7.48 -9.99 -64.33
CA ASP A 220 7.50 -8.84 -65.26
C ASP A 220 8.28 -7.62 -64.72
N GLY A 221 8.90 -7.77 -63.52
CA GLY A 221 9.65 -6.70 -62.85
C GLY A 221 8.77 -5.73 -62.06
N SER A 222 7.47 -5.88 -62.04
CA SER A 222 6.60 -5.08 -61.13
C SER A 222 6.82 -5.46 -59.69
N VAL A 223 6.75 -4.47 -58.81
CA VAL A 223 7.00 -4.64 -57.36
C VAL A 223 5.74 -4.34 -56.57
N VAL A 224 5.40 -5.24 -55.64
CA VAL A 224 4.35 -5.01 -54.65
C VAL A 224 5.00 -4.50 -53.37
N HIS A 225 4.60 -3.32 -52.94
CA HIS A 225 5.08 -2.68 -51.73
C HIS A 225 4.05 -2.82 -50.60
N LEU A 226 4.49 -2.61 -49.36
CA LEU A 226 3.65 -2.68 -48.18
C LEU A 226 2.44 -1.71 -48.24
N LYS A 227 2.66 -0.48 -48.78
CA LYS A 227 1.58 0.50 -49.02
C LYS A 227 0.45 0.01 -49.93
N ASP A 228 0.74 -0.99 -50.78
CA ASP A 228 -0.25 -1.50 -51.74
C ASP A 228 -1.23 -2.49 -51.10
N VAL A 229 -0.94 -2.98 -49.88
CA VAL A 229 -1.74 -3.97 -49.17
C VAL A 229 -2.07 -3.55 -47.75
N ALA A 230 -1.58 -2.38 -47.30
CA ALA A 230 -1.77 -1.91 -45.94
C ALA A 230 -1.87 -0.39 -45.83
N ARG A 231 -2.60 0.07 -44.83
CA ARG A 231 -2.55 1.44 -44.31
C ARG A 231 -1.47 1.48 -43.23
N ILE A 232 -0.57 2.44 -43.31
CA ILE A 232 0.58 2.58 -42.41
C ILE A 232 0.49 3.93 -41.71
N GLU A 233 0.54 3.92 -40.42
CA GLU A 233 0.43 5.15 -39.60
C GLU A 233 1.19 4.97 -38.28
N LEU A 234 1.57 6.09 -37.65
CA LEU A 234 2.05 6.11 -36.27
C LEU A 234 0.84 6.07 -35.34
N GLY A 235 0.86 5.18 -34.36
CA GLY A 235 -0.21 5.02 -33.39
C GLY A 235 0.27 4.31 -32.14
N GLY A 236 -0.61 3.99 -31.21
CA GLY A 236 -0.25 3.24 -30.00
C GLY A 236 0.27 1.85 -30.33
N GLU A 237 1.26 1.38 -29.59
CA GLU A 237 1.77 0.00 -29.68
C GLU A 237 0.67 -1.03 -29.50
N ASN A 238 -0.25 -0.75 -28.58
CA ASN A 238 -1.49 -1.47 -28.40
C ASN A 238 -2.61 -0.50 -27.96
N TYR A 239 -3.84 -0.96 -28.02
CA TYR A 239 -5.04 -0.22 -27.61
C TYR A 239 -5.79 -0.94 -26.48
N ASN A 240 -5.08 -1.78 -25.72
CA ASN A 240 -5.69 -2.62 -24.69
C ASN A 240 -6.20 -1.79 -23.51
N VAL A 241 -5.55 -0.67 -23.22
CA VAL A 241 -5.86 0.17 -22.07
C VAL A 241 -6.13 1.61 -22.50
N VAL A 242 -7.31 2.13 -22.10
CA VAL A 242 -7.68 3.53 -22.29
C VAL A 242 -7.88 4.20 -20.94
N ALA A 243 -7.06 5.23 -20.64
CA ALA A 243 -7.12 5.97 -19.40
C ALA A 243 -7.78 7.34 -19.58
N ARG A 244 -8.59 7.74 -18.59
CA ARG A 244 -9.23 9.06 -18.54
C ARG A 244 -9.23 9.62 -17.13
N ILE A 245 -9.12 10.94 -17.00
CA ILE A 245 -9.30 11.66 -15.73
C ILE A 245 -10.49 12.60 -15.91
N ASN A 246 -11.51 12.44 -15.07
CA ASN A 246 -12.75 13.20 -15.13
C ASN A 246 -13.35 13.23 -16.55
N GLY A 247 -13.30 12.10 -17.25
CA GLY A 247 -13.78 11.93 -18.63
C GLY A 247 -12.83 12.44 -19.72
N LYS A 248 -11.74 13.14 -19.39
CA LYS A 248 -10.77 13.64 -20.37
C LYS A 248 -9.68 12.61 -20.66
N PRO A 249 -9.14 12.56 -21.89
CA PRO A 249 -8.03 11.69 -22.23
C PRO A 249 -6.83 11.91 -21.30
N ALA A 250 -6.23 10.83 -20.83
CA ALA A 250 -5.12 10.85 -19.91
C ALA A 250 -4.19 9.66 -20.14
N SER A 251 -3.02 9.71 -19.55
CA SER A 251 -2.16 8.56 -19.32
C SER A 251 -1.88 8.46 -17.82
N GLY A 252 -1.46 7.30 -17.33
CA GLY A 252 -1.15 7.12 -15.91
C GLY A 252 0.07 6.23 -15.70
N LEU A 253 0.80 6.52 -14.64
CA LEU A 253 1.81 5.62 -14.07
C LEU A 253 1.32 5.12 -12.72
N GLY A 254 0.97 3.85 -12.65
CA GLY A 254 0.72 3.14 -11.41
C GLY A 254 2.05 2.69 -10.82
N ILE A 255 2.40 3.21 -9.65
CA ILE A 255 3.71 2.99 -9.02
C ILE A 255 3.51 2.10 -7.80
N LYS A 256 4.20 0.97 -7.78
CA LYS A 256 4.20 0.01 -6.68
C LYS A 256 5.46 0.16 -5.83
N LEU A 257 5.31 -0.10 -4.55
CA LEU A 257 6.42 -0.04 -3.60
C LEU A 257 7.30 -1.28 -3.71
N ALA A 258 8.62 -1.10 -3.64
CA ALA A 258 9.54 -2.21 -3.46
C ALA A 258 9.36 -2.83 -2.07
N THR A 259 9.50 -4.14 -1.96
CA THR A 259 9.36 -4.86 -0.69
C THR A 259 10.31 -4.30 0.37
N GLY A 260 9.75 -3.89 1.51
CA GLY A 260 10.51 -3.33 2.63
C GLY A 260 10.87 -1.85 2.50
N ALA A 261 10.48 -1.16 1.42
CA ALA A 261 10.74 0.27 1.25
C ALA A 261 9.78 1.13 2.09
N ASN A 262 10.21 2.36 2.37
CA ASN A 262 9.38 3.34 3.08
C ASN A 262 8.43 4.06 2.12
N ALA A 263 7.14 3.90 2.32
CA ALA A 263 6.10 4.48 1.46
C ALA A 263 6.14 6.01 1.40
N LEU A 264 6.34 6.69 2.54
CA LEU A 264 6.37 8.16 2.60
C LEU A 264 7.59 8.76 1.90
N ASP A 265 8.76 8.17 2.13
CA ASP A 265 10.01 8.60 1.52
C ASP A 265 9.99 8.38 0.02
N THR A 266 9.52 7.19 -0.41
CA THR A 266 9.39 6.84 -1.83
C THR A 266 8.41 7.76 -2.55
N ALA A 267 7.21 8.00 -2.00
CA ALA A 267 6.24 8.90 -2.61
C ALA A 267 6.75 10.35 -2.66
N THR A 268 7.49 10.79 -1.64
CA THR A 268 8.12 12.11 -1.62
C THR A 268 9.16 12.23 -2.72
N ALA A 269 10.01 11.21 -2.90
CA ALA A 269 11.02 11.17 -3.96
C ALA A 269 10.37 11.17 -5.36
N ILE A 270 9.28 10.39 -5.56
CA ILE A 270 8.52 10.35 -6.82
C ILE A 270 7.96 11.73 -7.15
N LYS A 271 7.27 12.38 -6.21
CA LYS A 271 6.68 13.71 -6.41
C LYS A 271 7.74 14.77 -6.67
N ALA A 272 8.87 14.71 -5.99
CA ALA A 272 10.01 15.61 -6.22
C ALA A 272 10.58 15.40 -7.64
N LYS A 273 10.76 14.14 -8.08
CA LYS A 273 11.25 13.85 -9.44
C LYS A 273 10.25 14.29 -10.51
N LEU A 274 8.96 14.10 -10.31
CA LEU A 274 7.94 14.59 -11.25
C LEU A 274 7.91 16.11 -11.31
N ALA A 275 8.09 16.81 -10.19
CA ALA A 275 8.22 18.26 -10.17
C ALA A 275 9.49 18.75 -10.90
N GLU A 276 10.60 18.02 -10.80
CA GLU A 276 11.83 18.27 -11.55
C GLU A 276 11.64 18.10 -13.07
N LEU A 277 10.85 17.10 -13.47
CA LEU A 277 10.57 16.80 -14.88
C LEU A 277 9.49 17.72 -15.48
N GLN A 278 8.59 18.28 -14.66
CA GLN A 278 7.44 19.04 -15.14
C GLN A 278 7.79 20.24 -16.05
N PRO A 279 8.88 21.01 -15.84
CA PRO A 279 9.29 22.08 -16.77
C PRO A 279 9.61 21.61 -18.19
N TYR A 280 9.91 20.35 -18.36
CA TYR A 280 10.23 19.74 -19.67
C TYR A 280 9.02 19.09 -20.34
N PHE A 281 7.86 19.10 -19.70
CA PHE A 281 6.64 18.56 -20.28
C PHE A 281 6.19 19.35 -21.50
N PRO A 282 5.57 18.70 -22.50
CA PRO A 282 4.92 19.38 -23.61
C PRO A 282 3.95 20.45 -23.10
N GLN A 283 3.80 21.53 -23.89
CA GLN A 283 2.95 22.66 -23.51
C GLN A 283 1.52 22.22 -23.20
N GLY A 284 1.03 22.62 -22.03
CA GLY A 284 -0.30 22.26 -21.53
C GLY A 284 -0.38 20.92 -20.81
N MET A 285 0.68 20.12 -20.82
CA MET A 285 0.71 18.85 -20.09
C MET A 285 1.04 19.08 -18.61
N LYS A 286 0.32 18.39 -17.74
CA LYS A 286 0.50 18.46 -16.28
C LYS A 286 0.27 17.11 -15.62
N VAL A 287 0.89 16.94 -14.45
CA VAL A 287 0.72 15.76 -13.60
C VAL A 287 -0.30 16.05 -12.49
N VAL A 288 -1.14 15.06 -12.22
CA VAL A 288 -2.08 15.03 -11.09
C VAL A 288 -1.97 13.67 -10.38
N TYR A 289 -2.45 13.58 -9.16
CA TYR A 289 -2.35 12.35 -8.36
C TYR A 289 -3.75 11.85 -8.00
N PRO A 290 -4.44 11.16 -8.93
CA PRO A 290 -5.81 10.67 -8.72
C PRO A 290 -5.90 9.52 -7.72
N TYR A 291 -4.80 8.93 -7.33
CA TYR A 291 -4.70 7.92 -6.29
C TYR A 291 -3.39 8.10 -5.54
N ASP A 292 -3.46 8.29 -4.25
CA ASP A 292 -2.30 8.46 -3.38
C ASP A 292 -2.65 8.00 -1.95
N THR A 293 -1.94 7.00 -1.47
CA THR A 293 -2.15 6.43 -0.14
C THR A 293 -1.42 7.20 0.96
N THR A 294 -0.49 8.08 0.61
CA THR A 294 0.41 8.72 1.57
C THR A 294 -0.18 9.87 2.38
N PRO A 295 -1.18 10.65 1.89
CA PRO A 295 -1.82 11.68 2.71
C PRO A 295 -2.46 11.10 3.98
N PHE A 296 -3.15 9.98 3.87
CA PHE A 296 -3.75 9.28 5.01
C PHE A 296 -2.69 8.88 6.05
N VAL A 297 -1.58 8.29 5.61
CA VAL A 297 -0.48 7.89 6.50
C VAL A 297 0.14 9.11 7.20
N LYS A 298 0.35 10.22 6.47
CA LYS A 298 0.88 11.47 7.05
C LYS A 298 -0.05 12.04 8.12
N ILE A 299 -1.34 12.11 7.83
CA ILE A 299 -2.35 12.62 8.77
C ILE A 299 -2.42 11.71 9.99
N SER A 300 -2.46 10.38 9.80
CA SER A 300 -2.47 9.42 10.91
C SER A 300 -1.26 9.61 11.84
N ILE A 301 -0.04 9.74 11.30
CA ILE A 301 1.15 10.01 12.11
C ILE A 301 1.04 11.35 12.82
N HIS A 302 0.58 12.40 12.13
CA HIS A 302 0.43 13.74 12.72
C HIS A 302 -0.57 13.75 13.88
N GLU A 303 -1.73 13.12 13.71
CA GLU A 303 -2.75 13.02 14.77
C GLU A 303 -2.25 12.20 15.97
N VAL A 304 -1.48 11.14 15.74
CA VAL A 304 -0.87 10.37 16.84
C VAL A 304 0.18 11.21 17.58
N VAL A 305 1.03 11.96 16.89
CA VAL A 305 2.00 12.87 17.52
C VAL A 305 1.27 13.95 18.33
N LYS A 306 0.22 14.54 17.78
CA LYS A 306 -0.63 15.52 18.47
C LYS A 306 -1.26 14.92 19.74
N THR A 307 -1.87 13.72 19.62
CA THR A 307 -2.44 12.98 20.75
C THR A 307 -1.40 12.69 21.84
N LEU A 308 -0.16 12.38 21.43
CA LEU A 308 0.96 12.19 22.36
C LEU A 308 1.21 13.45 23.21
N PHE A 309 1.27 14.63 22.56
CA PHE A 309 1.44 15.89 23.28
C PHE A 309 0.23 16.25 24.14
N GLU A 310 -0.98 16.05 23.63
CA GLU A 310 -2.22 16.26 24.38
C GLU A 310 -2.27 15.34 25.62
N ALA A 311 -1.88 14.07 25.49
CA ALA A 311 -1.80 13.14 26.59
C ALA A 311 -0.80 13.61 27.68
N ILE A 312 0.38 14.10 27.28
CA ILE A 312 1.37 14.62 28.24
C ILE A 312 0.81 15.84 28.99
N ILE A 313 0.12 16.74 28.28
CA ILE A 313 -0.51 17.94 28.90
C ILE A 313 -1.63 17.53 29.85
N LEU A 314 -2.51 16.62 29.44
CA LEU A 314 -3.60 16.11 30.28
C LEU A 314 -3.07 15.42 31.52
N VAL A 315 -2.07 14.56 31.39
CA VAL A 315 -1.41 13.91 32.51
C VAL A 315 -0.82 14.94 33.47
N PHE A 316 -0.11 15.95 32.94
CA PHE A 316 0.41 17.05 33.77
C PHE A 316 -0.70 17.76 34.53
N LEU A 317 -1.81 18.13 33.87
CA LEU A 317 -2.93 18.83 34.49
C LEU A 317 -3.60 17.99 35.59
N VAL A 318 -3.85 16.70 35.31
CA VAL A 318 -4.46 15.79 36.27
C VAL A 318 -3.53 15.61 37.48
N MET A 319 -2.25 15.38 37.24
CA MET A 319 -1.29 15.24 38.35
C MET A 319 -1.17 16.51 39.17
N TYR A 320 -1.15 17.68 38.50
CA TYR A 320 -1.11 18.96 39.19
C TYR A 320 -2.38 19.19 40.05
N LEU A 321 -3.53 18.72 39.61
CA LEU A 321 -4.78 18.79 40.36
C LEU A 321 -4.70 17.97 41.64
N PHE A 322 -4.11 16.77 41.58
CA PHE A 322 -4.03 15.86 42.75
C PHE A 322 -2.84 16.20 43.64
N LEU A 323 -1.65 16.35 43.12
CA LEU A 323 -0.44 16.64 43.89
C LEU A 323 -0.39 18.08 44.38
N GLN A 324 -0.99 19.00 43.66
CA GLN A 324 -1.06 20.45 43.97
C GLN A 324 0.31 21.06 44.30
N ASN A 325 1.37 20.46 43.74
CA ASN A 325 2.77 20.82 43.89
C ASN A 325 3.45 20.78 42.54
N MET A 326 3.82 21.96 42.00
CA MET A 326 4.40 22.11 40.67
C MET A 326 5.70 21.30 40.53
N ARG A 327 6.51 21.20 41.58
CA ARG A 327 7.78 20.47 41.53
C ARG A 327 7.57 18.95 41.51
N ALA A 328 6.63 18.47 42.30
CA ALA A 328 6.25 17.08 42.30
C ALA A 328 5.65 16.65 40.96
N THR A 329 4.79 17.49 40.38
CA THR A 329 4.19 17.25 39.06
C THR A 329 5.21 17.27 37.92
N LEU A 330 6.26 18.11 38.01
CA LEU A 330 7.28 18.20 36.97
C LEU A 330 8.12 16.92 36.84
N ILE A 331 8.31 16.18 37.93
CA ILE A 331 9.16 14.97 37.95
C ILE A 331 8.64 13.88 36.97
N PRO A 332 7.38 13.40 37.11
CA PRO A 332 6.83 12.45 36.15
C PRO A 332 6.72 13.05 34.73
N THR A 333 6.44 14.36 34.62
CA THR A 333 6.35 15.03 33.33
C THR A 333 7.67 14.99 32.55
N ILE A 334 8.82 15.06 33.24
CA ILE A 334 10.16 14.88 32.65
C ILE A 334 10.44 13.42 32.32
N ALA A 335 9.94 12.48 33.16
CA ALA A 335 10.16 11.05 32.94
C ALA A 335 9.56 10.55 31.63
N VAL A 336 8.36 11.05 31.25
CA VAL A 336 7.64 10.60 30.04
C VAL A 336 8.43 10.80 28.76
N PRO A 337 8.92 12.00 28.40
CA PRO A 337 9.73 12.20 27.20
C PRO A 337 11.00 11.34 27.19
N VAL A 338 11.63 11.13 28.34
CA VAL A 338 12.85 10.32 28.46
C VAL A 338 12.56 8.87 28.10
N VAL A 339 11.46 8.30 28.63
CA VAL A 339 11.05 6.92 28.29
C VAL A 339 10.65 6.81 26.83
N LEU A 340 9.89 7.78 26.28
CA LEU A 340 9.47 7.76 24.90
C LEU A 340 10.66 7.79 23.94
N LEU A 341 11.60 8.71 24.15
CA LEU A 341 12.82 8.81 23.34
C LEU A 341 13.70 7.54 23.47
N GLY A 342 13.79 7.01 24.68
CA GLY A 342 14.48 5.74 24.91
C GLY A 342 13.83 4.57 24.18
N THR A 343 12.49 4.53 24.14
CA THR A 343 11.74 3.49 23.40
C THR A 343 11.99 3.59 21.89
N PHE A 344 12.01 4.79 21.33
CA PHE A 344 12.40 4.98 19.92
C PHE A 344 13.82 4.51 19.63
N ALA A 345 14.76 4.76 20.54
CA ALA A 345 16.13 4.27 20.40
C ALA A 345 16.17 2.73 20.39
N VAL A 346 15.44 2.07 21.29
CA VAL A 346 15.34 0.61 21.31
C VAL A 346 14.70 0.07 20.04
N LEU A 347 13.61 0.67 19.57
CA LEU A 347 12.96 0.28 18.30
C LEU A 347 13.92 0.39 17.11
N SER A 348 14.71 1.48 17.05
CA SER A 348 15.73 1.67 16.01
C SER A 348 16.82 0.59 16.08
N MET A 349 17.27 0.19 17.27
CA MET A 349 18.25 -0.88 17.44
C MET A 349 17.75 -2.24 16.93
N PHE A 350 16.44 -2.50 17.04
CA PHE A 350 15.79 -3.70 16.50
C PHE A 350 15.39 -3.58 15.02
N GLY A 351 15.72 -2.49 14.35
CA GLY A 351 15.40 -2.26 12.94
C GLY A 351 13.94 -1.92 12.66
N TYR A 352 13.18 -1.48 13.66
CA TYR A 352 11.81 -1.03 13.48
C TYR A 352 11.74 0.45 13.07
N SER A 353 10.82 0.76 12.17
CA SER A 353 10.52 2.14 11.75
C SER A 353 9.48 2.79 12.65
N ILE A 354 9.44 4.11 12.64
CA ILE A 354 8.30 4.88 13.14
C ILE A 354 7.16 4.71 12.13
N ASN A 355 6.11 4.03 12.52
CA ASN A 355 4.92 3.80 11.72
C ASN A 355 3.67 3.88 12.60
N THR A 356 2.49 3.79 11.98
CA THR A 356 1.21 3.91 12.69
C THR A 356 1.09 2.92 13.84
N LEU A 357 1.53 1.67 13.67
CA LEU A 357 1.44 0.62 14.69
C LEU A 357 2.37 0.90 15.89
N THR A 358 3.63 1.27 15.64
CA THR A 358 4.57 1.61 16.72
C THR A 358 4.13 2.87 17.45
N MET A 359 3.56 3.84 16.75
CA MET A 359 3.04 5.08 17.34
C MET A 359 1.79 4.82 18.19
N PHE A 360 0.85 3.99 17.77
CA PHE A 360 -0.27 3.58 18.61
C PHE A 360 0.19 2.82 19.85
N GLY A 361 1.17 1.92 19.72
CA GLY A 361 1.79 1.27 20.86
C GLY A 361 2.40 2.27 21.86
N MET A 362 3.01 3.34 21.36
CA MET A 362 3.56 4.42 22.20
C MET A 362 2.48 5.22 22.93
N VAL A 363 1.38 5.58 22.25
CA VAL A 363 0.24 6.29 22.90
C VAL A 363 -0.36 5.43 24.00
N LEU A 364 -0.57 4.14 23.75
CA LEU A 364 -1.05 3.20 24.76
C LEU A 364 -0.08 3.09 25.94
N ALA A 365 1.22 3.04 25.64
CA ALA A 365 2.26 2.94 26.66
C ALA A 365 2.30 4.16 27.59
N ILE A 366 2.01 5.39 27.11
CA ILE A 366 2.08 6.61 27.95
C ILE A 366 1.28 6.46 29.24
N GLY A 367 0.04 5.96 29.16
CA GLY A 367 -0.81 5.75 30.33
C GLY A 367 -0.18 4.80 31.35
N LEU A 368 0.50 3.77 30.87
CA LEU A 368 1.20 2.79 31.71
C LEU A 368 2.51 3.34 32.27
N LEU A 369 3.23 4.17 31.50
CA LEU A 369 4.54 4.71 31.85
C LEU A 369 4.48 5.77 32.95
N VAL A 370 3.44 6.59 32.94
CA VAL A 370 3.27 7.69 33.89
C VAL A 370 3.03 7.17 35.30
N ASP A 371 2.34 6.04 35.40
CA ASP A 371 1.91 5.47 36.67
C ASP A 371 3.11 5.11 37.57
N ASP A 372 4.14 4.48 37.03
CA ASP A 372 5.37 4.15 37.77
C ASP A 372 6.02 5.37 38.43
N ALA A 373 6.15 6.46 37.68
CA ALA A 373 6.74 7.70 38.17
C ALA A 373 5.83 8.41 39.19
N ILE A 374 4.51 8.35 39.02
CA ILE A 374 3.54 8.93 39.95
C ILE A 374 3.63 8.21 41.30
N VAL A 375 3.59 6.87 41.31
CA VAL A 375 3.67 6.06 42.52
C VAL A 375 4.95 6.38 43.32
N VAL A 376 6.08 6.57 42.65
CA VAL A 376 7.32 6.97 43.33
C VAL A 376 7.18 8.33 43.99
N VAL A 377 6.71 9.35 43.25
CA VAL A 377 6.61 10.72 43.75
C VAL A 377 5.61 10.78 44.90
N GLU A 378 4.43 10.16 44.76
CA GLU A 378 3.39 10.14 45.78
C GLU A 378 3.87 9.46 47.07
N ASN A 379 4.56 8.31 46.95
CA ASN A 379 5.07 7.61 48.13
C ASN A 379 6.21 8.39 48.80
N VAL A 380 7.07 9.09 48.02
CA VAL A 380 8.10 9.97 48.60
C VAL A 380 7.44 11.14 49.35
N GLU A 381 6.46 11.82 48.76
CA GLU A 381 5.74 12.91 49.43
C GLU A 381 5.02 12.42 50.69
N ARG A 382 4.35 11.25 50.66
CA ARG A 382 3.70 10.64 51.81
C ARG A 382 4.71 10.41 52.94
N VAL A 383 5.83 9.77 52.67
CA VAL A 383 6.87 9.47 53.67
C VAL A 383 7.47 10.77 54.23
N MET A 384 7.68 11.81 53.37
CA MET A 384 8.14 13.13 53.84
C MET A 384 7.18 13.77 54.83
N VAL A 385 5.86 13.69 54.59
CA VAL A 385 4.84 14.31 55.43
C VAL A 385 4.62 13.50 56.72
N GLU A 386 4.43 12.18 56.62
CA GLU A 386 4.14 11.31 57.77
C GLU A 386 5.32 11.21 58.74
N GLU A 387 6.53 11.07 58.22
CA GLU A 387 7.72 10.83 59.06
C GLU A 387 8.63 12.06 59.21
N LYS A 388 8.23 13.19 58.62
CA LYS A 388 8.98 14.48 58.68
C LYS A 388 10.47 14.34 58.28
N LEU A 389 10.75 13.51 57.29
CA LEU A 389 12.10 13.26 56.77
C LEU A 389 12.48 14.31 55.70
N SER A 390 13.81 14.46 55.51
CA SER A 390 14.31 15.25 54.39
C SER A 390 13.97 14.59 53.07
N PRO A 391 13.90 15.34 51.92
CA PRO A 391 13.58 14.75 50.62
C PRO A 391 14.50 13.57 50.24
N LYS A 392 15.77 13.61 50.60
CA LYS A 392 16.70 12.52 50.34
C LYS A 392 16.41 11.28 51.17
N GLU A 393 16.25 11.43 52.51
CA GLU A 393 15.94 10.30 53.41
C GLU A 393 14.59 9.68 53.08
N ALA A 394 13.58 10.53 52.81
CA ALA A 394 12.26 10.07 52.42
C ALA A 394 12.31 9.28 51.06
N THR A 395 13.12 9.72 50.11
CA THR A 395 13.29 9.02 48.83
C THR A 395 13.94 7.65 49.06
N GLU A 396 15.07 7.58 49.83
CA GLU A 396 15.73 6.32 50.13
C GLU A 396 14.78 5.32 50.81
N LYS A 397 13.99 5.79 51.78
CA LYS A 397 13.03 4.97 52.48
C LYS A 397 11.85 4.55 51.59
N SER A 398 11.30 5.46 50.82
CA SER A 398 10.24 5.19 49.86
C SER A 398 10.65 4.12 48.86
N MET A 399 11.83 4.25 48.29
CA MET A 399 12.32 3.28 47.31
C MET A 399 12.50 1.88 47.90
N SER A 400 12.97 1.77 49.15
CA SER A 400 13.03 0.46 49.83
C SER A 400 11.67 -0.22 49.98
N GLN A 401 10.57 0.56 50.04
CA GLN A 401 9.22 0.03 50.18
C GLN A 401 8.61 -0.40 48.84
N ILE A 402 8.86 0.35 47.75
CA ILE A 402 8.08 0.20 46.52
C ILE A 402 8.86 -0.43 45.36
N GLN A 403 10.19 -0.52 45.41
CA GLN A 403 11.02 -1.05 44.29
C GLN A 403 10.58 -2.46 43.86
N GLY A 404 10.28 -3.35 44.80
CA GLY A 404 9.80 -4.69 44.51
C GLY A 404 8.45 -4.72 43.78
N ALA A 405 7.55 -3.82 44.16
CA ALA A 405 6.25 -3.69 43.50
C ALA A 405 6.37 -3.15 42.07
N LEU A 406 7.20 -2.12 41.84
CA LEU A 406 7.43 -1.56 40.51
C LEU A 406 7.98 -2.60 39.53
N VAL A 407 9.01 -3.35 39.95
CA VAL A 407 9.56 -4.44 39.13
C VAL A 407 8.52 -5.54 38.89
N GLY A 408 7.75 -5.90 39.94
CA GLY A 408 6.70 -6.90 39.82
C GLY A 408 5.60 -6.52 38.83
N ILE A 409 5.13 -5.27 38.85
CA ILE A 409 4.12 -4.76 37.92
C ILE A 409 4.64 -4.84 36.48
N ALA A 410 5.85 -4.35 36.23
CA ALA A 410 6.43 -4.39 34.88
C ALA A 410 6.65 -5.82 34.37
N MET A 411 7.06 -6.75 35.23
CA MET A 411 7.21 -8.16 34.84
C MET A 411 5.86 -8.79 34.49
N VAL A 412 4.81 -8.54 35.28
CA VAL A 412 3.47 -9.07 35.03
C VAL A 412 2.90 -8.51 33.72
N LEU A 413 3.00 -7.21 33.51
CA LEU A 413 2.52 -6.58 32.28
C LEU A 413 3.35 -7.05 31.05
N SER A 414 4.67 -7.15 31.18
CA SER A 414 5.51 -7.70 30.11
C SER A 414 5.16 -9.16 29.79
N ALA A 415 4.84 -9.97 30.81
CA ALA A 415 4.41 -11.35 30.60
C ALA A 415 3.09 -11.48 29.80
N VAL A 416 2.24 -10.47 29.80
CA VAL A 416 1.01 -10.42 28.98
C VAL A 416 1.37 -10.10 27.53
N PHE A 417 2.28 -9.17 27.27
CA PHE A 417 2.61 -8.71 25.92
C PHE A 417 3.67 -9.57 25.20
N VAL A 418 4.63 -10.14 25.93
CA VAL A 418 5.70 -10.97 25.33
C VAL A 418 5.18 -12.12 24.47
N PRO A 419 4.17 -12.91 24.86
CA PRO A 419 3.64 -13.98 24.00
C PRO A 419 3.14 -13.49 22.65
N MET A 420 2.62 -12.25 22.55
CA MET A 420 2.14 -11.66 21.30
C MET A 420 3.26 -11.47 20.28
N ALA A 421 4.50 -11.33 20.72
CA ALA A 421 5.66 -11.21 19.84
C ALA A 421 6.00 -12.52 19.08
N PHE A 422 5.49 -13.64 19.54
CA PHE A 422 5.75 -14.98 18.97
C PHE A 422 4.63 -15.50 18.08
N PHE A 423 3.55 -14.74 17.86
CA PHE A 423 2.53 -15.13 16.91
C PHE A 423 3.09 -15.20 15.49
N GLY A 424 2.65 -16.21 14.73
CA GLY A 424 3.03 -16.41 13.34
C GLY A 424 2.16 -15.63 12.35
N GLY A 425 2.57 -15.63 11.08
CA GLY A 425 1.83 -15.01 9.99
C GLY A 425 1.81 -13.48 9.99
N SER A 426 0.97 -12.89 9.15
CA SER A 426 0.84 -11.43 8.99
C SER A 426 0.33 -10.77 10.28
N THR A 427 -0.60 -11.42 10.97
CA THR A 427 -1.10 -10.99 12.28
C THR A 427 0.03 -10.90 13.32
N GLY A 428 0.93 -11.87 13.31
CA GLY A 428 2.09 -11.87 14.20
C GLY A 428 3.05 -10.72 13.93
N ALA A 429 3.15 -10.26 12.69
CA ALA A 429 3.95 -9.09 12.34
C ALA A 429 3.43 -7.81 13.03
N ILE A 430 2.10 -7.63 13.05
CA ILE A 430 1.43 -6.51 13.72
C ILE A 430 1.63 -6.60 15.23
N TYR A 431 1.27 -7.73 15.83
CA TYR A 431 1.38 -7.92 17.28
C TYR A 431 2.81 -7.83 17.80
N ARG A 432 3.80 -8.25 17.03
CA ARG A 432 5.21 -8.14 17.39
C ARG A 432 5.65 -6.69 17.53
N GLN A 433 5.23 -5.80 16.63
CA GLN A 433 5.54 -4.37 16.72
C GLN A 433 4.93 -3.74 17.97
N PHE A 434 3.66 -4.03 18.24
CA PHE A 434 3.00 -3.61 19.47
C PHE A 434 3.71 -4.13 20.73
N SER A 435 3.97 -5.43 20.78
CA SER A 435 4.61 -6.08 21.92
C SER A 435 5.98 -5.49 22.21
N ILE A 436 6.84 -5.40 21.21
CA ILE A 436 8.19 -4.85 21.38
C ILE A 436 8.13 -3.40 21.82
N THR A 437 7.24 -2.59 21.25
CA THR A 437 7.07 -1.18 21.62
C THR A 437 6.67 -1.06 23.09
N ILE A 438 5.61 -1.77 23.50
CA ILE A 438 5.09 -1.67 24.87
C ILE A 438 6.05 -2.26 25.90
N VAL A 439 6.62 -3.43 25.64
CA VAL A 439 7.57 -4.08 26.57
C VAL A 439 8.83 -3.25 26.73
N SER A 440 9.38 -2.69 25.65
CA SER A 440 10.52 -1.80 25.71
C SER A 440 10.22 -0.53 26.49
N ALA A 441 9.06 0.08 26.25
CA ALA A 441 8.61 1.25 26.97
C ALA A 441 8.46 0.98 28.46
N MET A 442 7.88 -0.16 28.84
CA MET A 442 7.71 -0.55 30.25
C MET A 442 9.03 -0.85 30.94
N ALA A 443 9.94 -1.57 30.27
CA ALA A 443 11.28 -1.83 30.84
C ALA A 443 12.03 -0.52 31.10
N LEU A 444 11.95 0.44 30.18
CA LEU A 444 12.53 1.76 30.35
C LEU A 444 11.81 2.59 31.41
N SER A 445 10.48 2.46 31.54
CA SER A 445 9.69 3.12 32.59
C SER A 445 10.19 2.75 33.98
N VAL A 446 10.30 1.45 34.24
CA VAL A 446 10.82 0.97 35.53
C VAL A 446 12.24 1.42 35.78
N LEU A 447 13.10 1.39 34.76
CA LEU A 447 14.47 1.89 34.88
C LEU A 447 14.49 3.39 35.24
N VAL A 448 13.66 4.20 34.60
CA VAL A 448 13.50 5.63 34.92
C VAL A 448 12.90 5.84 36.28
N ALA A 449 11.89 5.04 36.68
CA ALA A 449 11.28 5.10 38.01
C ALA A 449 12.24 4.68 39.14
N LEU A 450 13.19 3.80 38.86
CA LEU A 450 14.19 3.35 39.86
C LEU A 450 15.42 4.26 39.91
N VAL A 451 15.76 4.99 38.85
CA VAL A 451 17.01 5.77 38.75
C VAL A 451 16.73 7.27 38.67
N LEU A 452 16.02 7.72 37.63
CA LEU A 452 15.83 9.15 37.35
C LEU A 452 14.83 9.78 38.32
N THR A 453 13.67 9.17 38.52
CA THR A 453 12.59 9.70 39.35
C THR A 453 13.03 9.91 40.80
N PRO A 454 13.69 8.96 41.47
CA PRO A 454 14.21 9.16 42.82
C PRO A 454 15.26 10.27 42.90
N ALA A 455 16.18 10.31 41.92
CA ALA A 455 17.19 11.36 41.87
C ALA A 455 16.56 12.78 41.74
N LEU A 456 15.50 12.90 40.95
CA LEU A 456 14.74 14.14 40.84
C LEU A 456 13.96 14.44 42.11
N CYS A 457 13.32 13.45 42.76
CA CYS A 457 12.65 13.62 44.05
C CYS A 457 13.60 14.17 45.12
N ALA A 458 14.76 13.57 45.28
CA ALA A 458 15.76 13.98 46.26
C ALA A 458 16.27 15.42 46.04
N ARG A 459 16.26 15.92 44.79
CA ARG A 459 16.79 17.25 44.47
C ARG A 459 15.72 18.33 44.28
N LEU A 460 14.57 18.03 43.73
CA LEU A 460 13.55 19.01 43.37
C LEU A 460 12.51 19.23 44.45
N LEU A 461 12.19 18.20 45.25
CA LEU A 461 11.24 18.33 46.33
C LEU A 461 11.82 19.17 47.47
N LYS A 462 10.96 19.94 48.12
CA LYS A 462 11.31 20.69 49.34
C LYS A 462 10.79 19.98 50.56
N PRO A 463 11.46 20.10 51.73
CA PRO A 463 10.91 19.62 52.98
C PRO A 463 9.50 20.13 53.19
N ALA A 464 8.59 19.25 53.63
CA ALA A 464 7.25 19.67 53.94
C ALA A 464 7.29 20.72 55.06
N SER A 465 6.93 21.97 54.75
CA SER A 465 6.75 22.99 55.78
C SER A 465 5.57 22.58 56.63
N ALA A 466 5.72 22.69 57.95
CA ALA A 466 4.73 22.23 58.95
C ALA A 466 3.39 22.99 58.91
N GLU A 467 3.22 23.93 58.01
CA GLU A 467 1.99 24.66 57.79
C GLU A 467 1.20 24.05 56.64
N HIS A 468 0.34 23.07 56.97
CA HIS A 468 -0.81 22.76 56.12
C HIS A 468 -1.74 23.98 56.17
N HIS A 469 -1.46 25.00 55.36
CA HIS A 469 -2.46 26.00 55.07
C HIS A 469 -3.58 25.30 54.30
N GLU A 470 -4.79 25.26 54.89
CA GLU A 470 -6.03 24.88 54.18
C GLU A 470 -6.06 25.68 52.89
N LYS A 471 -5.83 25.03 51.75
CA LYS A 471 -5.84 25.69 50.44
C LYS A 471 -7.24 26.23 50.21
N LYS A 472 -7.33 27.56 49.96
CA LYS A 472 -8.59 28.27 49.67
C LYS A 472 -8.87 28.31 48.17
N GLY A 473 -10.10 28.59 47.78
CA GLY A 473 -10.50 28.67 46.38
C GLY A 473 -10.75 27.32 45.74
N PHE A 474 -10.43 27.18 44.44
CA PHE A 474 -10.70 25.97 43.64
C PHE A 474 -10.09 24.71 44.24
N PHE A 475 -8.86 24.74 44.68
CA PHE A 475 -8.20 23.58 45.28
C PHE A 475 -8.83 23.21 46.64
N GLY A 476 -9.27 24.19 47.44
CA GLY A 476 -10.01 23.92 48.69
C GLY A 476 -11.35 23.25 48.42
N TRP A 477 -12.08 23.72 47.42
CA TRP A 477 -13.32 23.07 46.99
C TRP A 477 -13.10 21.65 46.48
N PHE A 478 -12.06 21.46 45.63
CA PHE A 478 -11.71 20.15 45.10
C PHE A 478 -11.36 19.15 46.21
N ASN A 479 -10.50 19.54 47.17
CA ASN A 479 -10.11 18.70 48.28
C ASN A 479 -11.31 18.30 49.15
N ALA A 480 -12.18 19.26 49.47
CA ALA A 480 -13.39 18.98 50.27
C ALA A 480 -14.32 17.98 49.54
N ARG A 481 -14.46 18.06 48.23
CA ARG A 481 -15.24 17.10 47.44
C ARG A 481 -14.56 15.73 47.34
N PHE A 482 -13.25 15.74 47.21
CA PHE A 482 -12.46 14.51 47.18
C PHE A 482 -12.56 13.75 48.51
N ASP A 483 -12.41 14.46 49.66
CA ASP A 483 -12.55 13.87 50.97
C ASP A 483 -13.97 13.31 51.23
N GLN A 484 -15.00 14.01 50.75
CA GLN A 484 -16.37 13.49 50.79
C GLN A 484 -16.49 12.18 49.98
N SER A 485 -15.84 12.12 48.80
CA SER A 485 -15.83 10.92 47.95
C SER A 485 -15.09 9.76 48.64
N VAL A 486 -13.95 10.03 49.25
CA VAL A 486 -13.17 9.04 50.03
C VAL A 486 -14.00 8.48 51.19
N ASN A 487 -14.68 9.35 51.95
CA ASN A 487 -15.55 8.92 53.06
C ASN A 487 -16.71 8.07 52.55
N HIS A 488 -17.34 8.47 51.43
CA HIS A 488 -18.42 7.70 50.83
C HIS A 488 -17.95 6.32 50.34
N TYR A 489 -16.79 6.28 49.71
CA TYR A 489 -16.13 5.05 49.24
C TYR A 489 -15.83 4.11 50.44
N THR A 490 -15.19 4.62 51.49
CA THR A 490 -14.84 3.85 52.69
C THR A 490 -16.09 3.26 53.38
N ASN A 491 -17.15 4.05 53.47
CA ASN A 491 -18.43 3.60 54.01
C ASN A 491 -19.08 2.52 53.14
N SER A 492 -19.01 2.69 51.80
CA SER A 492 -19.53 1.72 50.84
C SER A 492 -18.77 0.40 50.91
N VAL A 493 -17.46 0.44 50.97
CA VAL A 493 -16.61 -0.75 51.13
C VAL A 493 -16.92 -1.48 52.44
N SER A 494 -17.06 -0.73 53.55
CA SER A 494 -17.45 -1.31 54.82
C SER A 494 -18.85 -1.98 54.77
N GLY A 495 -19.78 -1.39 54.02
CA GLY A 495 -21.10 -1.97 53.76
C GLY A 495 -21.04 -3.26 52.95
N ILE A 496 -20.22 -3.25 51.91
CA ILE A 496 -19.97 -4.42 51.03
C ILE A 496 -19.36 -5.57 51.84
N LEU A 497 -18.36 -5.29 52.67
CA LEU A 497 -17.72 -6.30 53.52
C LEU A 497 -18.68 -6.94 54.52
N ARG A 498 -19.68 -6.20 55.01
CA ARG A 498 -20.74 -6.76 55.89
C ARG A 498 -21.75 -7.64 55.15
N GLY A 499 -21.89 -7.44 53.84
CA GLY A 499 -22.84 -8.17 53.00
C GLY A 499 -22.18 -8.96 51.86
N THR A 500 -20.99 -9.47 52.07
CA THR A 500 -20.12 -10.09 51.04
C THR A 500 -20.84 -11.08 50.13
N GLY A 501 -21.67 -11.97 50.66
CA GLY A 501 -22.38 -12.96 49.84
C GLY A 501 -23.34 -12.34 48.82
N ARG A 502 -24.08 -11.28 49.19
CA ARG A 502 -24.98 -10.58 48.28
C ARG A 502 -24.22 -9.88 47.17
N TYR A 503 -23.15 -9.20 47.50
CA TYR A 503 -22.31 -8.49 46.49
C TYR A 503 -21.55 -9.43 45.60
N LEU A 504 -21.17 -10.63 46.07
CA LEU A 504 -20.55 -11.66 45.27
C LEU A 504 -21.51 -12.20 44.20
N VAL A 505 -22.81 -12.35 44.55
CA VAL A 505 -23.85 -12.71 43.56
C VAL A 505 -24.03 -11.61 42.52
N ILE A 506 -24.05 -10.33 42.92
CA ILE A 506 -24.13 -9.19 41.98
C ILE A 506 -22.92 -9.19 41.06
N TYR A 507 -21.71 -9.39 41.58
CA TYR A 507 -20.50 -9.49 40.81
C TYR A 507 -20.57 -10.63 39.78
N LEU A 508 -21.04 -11.81 40.22
CA LEU A 508 -21.21 -12.96 39.30
C LEU A 508 -22.21 -12.64 38.18
N LEU A 509 -23.32 -11.98 38.49
CA LEU A 509 -24.29 -11.55 37.47
C LEU A 509 -23.69 -10.56 36.48
N ILE A 510 -22.86 -9.63 36.94
CA ILE A 510 -22.12 -8.70 36.06
C ILE A 510 -21.15 -9.47 35.15
N VAL A 511 -20.40 -10.43 35.71
CA VAL A 511 -19.47 -11.28 34.91
C VAL A 511 -20.21 -12.08 33.86
N VAL A 512 -21.35 -12.69 34.22
CA VAL A 512 -22.19 -13.42 33.25
C VAL A 512 -22.74 -12.47 32.17
N GLY A 513 -23.22 -11.27 32.59
CA GLY A 513 -23.66 -10.24 31.63
C GLY A 513 -22.57 -9.81 30.67
N MET A 514 -21.36 -9.58 31.18
CA MET A 514 -20.18 -9.28 30.33
C MET A 514 -19.86 -10.43 29.34
N ALA A 515 -19.89 -11.67 29.82
CA ALA A 515 -19.62 -12.83 28.94
C ALA A 515 -20.66 -12.93 27.81
N VAL A 516 -21.94 -12.72 28.12
CA VAL A 516 -23.02 -12.71 27.12
C VAL A 516 -22.85 -11.57 26.11
N LEU A 517 -22.50 -10.36 26.59
CA LEU A 517 -22.23 -9.23 25.70
C LEU A 517 -21.00 -9.49 24.81
N PHE A 518 -19.93 -10.03 25.39
CA PHE A 518 -18.72 -10.39 24.64
C PHE A 518 -18.98 -11.40 23.53
N MET A 519 -19.81 -12.43 23.80
CA MET A 519 -20.18 -13.41 22.78
C MET A 519 -21.06 -12.85 21.66
N ARG A 520 -21.69 -11.69 21.86
CA ARG A 520 -22.50 -11.01 20.85
C ARG A 520 -21.73 -9.97 20.03
N LEU A 521 -20.51 -9.63 20.43
CA LEU A 521 -19.70 -8.70 19.66
C LEU A 521 -19.28 -9.33 18.33
N PRO A 522 -19.48 -8.64 17.21
CA PRO A 522 -18.96 -9.09 15.94
C PRO A 522 -17.43 -9.11 15.99
N THR A 523 -16.84 -10.19 15.48
CA THR A 523 -15.38 -10.30 15.35
C THR A 523 -14.94 -9.72 14.01
N SER A 524 -13.94 -8.84 14.03
CA SER A 524 -13.30 -8.29 12.84
C SER A 524 -11.79 -8.29 13.03
N PHE A 525 -11.03 -8.30 11.92
CA PHE A 525 -9.57 -8.27 12.00
C PHE A 525 -9.07 -6.85 12.28
N LEU A 526 -9.51 -5.89 11.48
CA LEU A 526 -9.24 -4.46 11.62
C LEU A 526 -10.50 -3.69 11.24
N PRO A 527 -10.76 -2.53 11.84
CA PRO A 527 -11.84 -1.66 11.41
C PRO A 527 -11.55 -1.10 10.01
N ASP A 528 -12.62 -0.87 9.24
CA ASP A 528 -12.53 -0.16 7.98
C ASP A 528 -12.18 1.31 8.24
N GLU A 529 -11.28 1.86 7.41
CA GLU A 529 -10.80 3.23 7.54
C GLU A 529 -11.11 4.04 6.28
N ASP A 530 -11.39 5.33 6.47
CA ASP A 530 -11.55 6.28 5.39
C ASP A 530 -10.17 6.85 5.01
N GLN A 531 -9.57 6.27 3.97
CA GLN A 531 -8.24 6.66 3.50
C GLN A 531 -8.27 7.80 2.47
N GLY A 532 -9.44 8.40 2.20
CA GLY A 532 -9.61 9.47 1.22
C GLY A 532 -9.60 9.01 -0.24
N VAL A 533 -9.55 7.71 -0.47
CA VAL A 533 -9.60 7.08 -1.80
C VAL A 533 -10.36 5.77 -1.71
N PHE A 534 -11.06 5.40 -2.77
CA PHE A 534 -11.66 4.07 -2.92
C PHE A 534 -11.68 3.67 -4.40
N LEU A 535 -11.99 2.43 -4.67
CA LEU A 535 -11.96 1.87 -6.02
C LEU A 535 -13.34 1.42 -6.45
N THR A 536 -13.55 1.39 -7.76
CA THR A 536 -14.76 0.79 -8.36
C THR A 536 -14.34 -0.12 -9.49
N MET A 537 -14.63 -1.40 -9.36
CA MET A 537 -14.40 -2.40 -10.39
C MET A 537 -15.62 -2.52 -11.28
N ILE A 538 -15.39 -2.58 -12.58
CA ILE A 538 -16.42 -2.72 -13.60
C ILE A 538 -16.14 -4.00 -14.39
N GLN A 539 -17.12 -4.90 -14.46
CA GLN A 539 -17.02 -6.13 -15.21
C GLN A 539 -18.25 -6.32 -16.08
N LEU A 540 -18.05 -6.35 -17.40
CA LEU A 540 -19.07 -6.68 -18.37
C LEU A 540 -19.03 -8.19 -18.72
N PRO A 541 -20.07 -8.70 -19.36
CA PRO A 541 -20.08 -10.07 -19.86
C PRO A 541 -18.91 -10.34 -20.84
N SER A 542 -18.50 -11.58 -20.90
CA SER A 542 -17.50 -12.06 -21.86
C SER A 542 -17.90 -11.68 -23.29
N GLY A 543 -16.96 -11.15 -24.07
CA GLY A 543 -17.19 -10.65 -25.43
C GLY A 543 -17.69 -9.22 -25.54
N ALA A 544 -17.86 -8.49 -24.44
CA ALA A 544 -18.15 -7.07 -24.51
C ALA A 544 -16.94 -6.29 -25.07
N THR A 545 -17.22 -5.32 -25.94
CA THR A 545 -16.18 -4.48 -26.54
C THR A 545 -15.73 -3.39 -25.56
N GLN A 546 -14.54 -2.86 -25.79
CA GLN A 546 -13.98 -1.76 -25.02
C GLN A 546 -14.88 -0.50 -25.07
N GLU A 547 -15.56 -0.24 -26.21
CA GLU A 547 -16.52 0.86 -26.33
C GLU A 547 -17.74 0.69 -25.40
N ARG A 548 -18.23 -0.55 -25.28
CA ARG A 548 -19.33 -0.86 -24.38
C ARG A 548 -18.93 -0.68 -22.91
N THR A 549 -17.72 -1.11 -22.56
CA THR A 549 -17.14 -0.89 -21.23
C THR A 549 -16.94 0.60 -20.96
N GLN A 550 -16.50 1.38 -21.97
CA GLN A 550 -16.32 2.82 -21.83
C GLN A 550 -17.65 3.55 -21.49
N LYS A 551 -18.77 3.16 -22.07
CA LYS A 551 -20.08 3.74 -21.76
C LYS A 551 -20.47 3.54 -20.29
N VAL A 552 -20.14 2.38 -19.72
CA VAL A 552 -20.38 2.11 -18.29
C VAL A 552 -19.44 2.96 -17.43
N LEU A 553 -18.15 3.05 -17.79
CA LEU A 553 -17.18 3.89 -17.08
C LEU A 553 -17.57 5.38 -17.12
N ASP A 554 -18.09 5.86 -18.25
CA ASP A 554 -18.58 7.24 -18.37
C ASP A 554 -19.79 7.46 -17.44
N THR A 555 -20.73 6.52 -17.36
CA THR A 555 -21.87 6.56 -16.42
C THR A 555 -21.40 6.59 -14.96
N VAL A 556 -20.42 5.76 -14.60
CA VAL A 556 -19.83 5.73 -13.25
C VAL A 556 -19.12 7.04 -12.93
N THR A 557 -18.37 7.58 -13.88
CA THR A 557 -17.67 8.86 -13.74
C THR A 557 -18.67 10.01 -13.54
N ASP A 558 -19.70 10.07 -14.35
CA ASP A 558 -20.75 11.09 -14.24
C ASP A 558 -21.47 11.03 -12.89
N TYR A 559 -21.78 9.84 -12.39
CA TYR A 559 -22.37 9.69 -11.07
C TYR A 559 -21.47 10.30 -9.98
N TYR A 560 -20.21 9.93 -9.96
CA TYR A 560 -19.29 10.43 -8.93
C TYR A 560 -19.06 11.93 -9.01
N LEU A 561 -18.92 12.49 -10.21
CA LEU A 561 -18.65 13.91 -10.38
C LEU A 561 -19.89 14.80 -10.18
N HIS A 562 -21.11 14.29 -10.37
CA HIS A 562 -22.33 15.08 -10.24
C HIS A 562 -23.10 14.77 -8.96
N ASN A 563 -23.36 13.49 -8.65
CA ASN A 563 -24.13 13.08 -7.48
C ASN A 563 -23.33 13.13 -6.19
N GLU A 564 -22.03 12.83 -6.25
CA GLU A 564 -21.10 12.88 -5.11
C GLU A 564 -20.13 14.06 -5.18
N LYS A 565 -20.49 15.12 -5.91
CA LYS A 565 -19.68 16.34 -6.12
C LYS A 565 -19.21 16.99 -4.81
N ALA A 566 -19.98 16.87 -3.74
CA ALA A 566 -19.59 17.37 -2.43
C ALA A 566 -18.38 16.63 -1.87
N ASN A 567 -18.22 15.36 -2.20
CA ASN A 567 -17.26 14.42 -1.59
C ASN A 567 -16.11 14.04 -2.52
N VAL A 568 -16.38 13.91 -3.82
CA VAL A 568 -15.41 13.45 -4.82
C VAL A 568 -14.63 14.63 -5.38
N GLU A 569 -13.31 14.47 -5.46
CA GLU A 569 -12.38 15.42 -6.07
C GLU A 569 -12.10 15.07 -7.52
N SER A 570 -11.76 13.81 -7.78
CA SER A 570 -11.45 13.34 -9.13
C SER A 570 -11.72 11.85 -9.30
N VAL A 571 -11.93 11.44 -10.56
CA VAL A 571 -12.13 10.06 -10.96
C VAL A 571 -11.15 9.74 -12.08
N PHE A 572 -10.24 8.80 -11.83
CA PHE A 572 -9.34 8.25 -12.84
C PHE A 572 -9.86 6.89 -13.27
N THR A 573 -10.21 6.75 -14.53
CA THR A 573 -10.74 5.50 -15.10
C THR A 573 -9.74 4.85 -16.02
N VAL A 574 -9.65 3.54 -15.93
CA VAL A 574 -8.82 2.69 -16.79
C VAL A 574 -9.72 1.64 -17.41
N ASN A 575 -9.99 1.78 -18.68
CA ASN A 575 -10.73 0.82 -19.48
C ASN A 575 -9.79 -0.25 -20.01
N GLY A 576 -10.12 -1.51 -19.90
CA GLY A 576 -9.28 -2.64 -20.33
C GLY A 576 -8.40 -3.24 -19.23
N PHE A 577 -8.51 -2.73 -18.00
CA PHE A 577 -7.71 -3.19 -16.85
C PHE A 577 -8.59 -3.38 -15.60
N SER A 578 -8.32 -4.45 -14.87
CA SER A 578 -8.81 -4.68 -13.50
C SER A 578 -7.77 -5.48 -12.70
N PHE A 579 -7.97 -5.65 -11.41
CA PHE A 579 -7.10 -6.55 -10.61
C PHE A 579 -7.23 -8.04 -11.00
N SER A 580 -8.29 -8.39 -11.73
CA SER A 580 -8.50 -9.74 -12.25
C SER A 580 -7.82 -10.00 -13.60
N GLY A 581 -7.09 -9.00 -14.16
CA GLY A 581 -6.41 -9.08 -15.44
C GLY A 581 -6.86 -8.02 -16.44
N GLN A 582 -6.34 -8.11 -17.66
CA GLN A 582 -6.67 -7.19 -18.75
C GLN A 582 -7.71 -7.81 -19.69
N GLY A 583 -8.61 -6.98 -20.19
CA GLY A 583 -9.62 -7.40 -21.16
C GLY A 583 -10.58 -6.28 -21.51
N GLN A 584 -11.10 -6.30 -22.73
CA GLN A 584 -12.01 -5.25 -23.23
C GLN A 584 -13.30 -5.09 -22.39
N ASN A 585 -13.68 -6.16 -21.68
CA ASN A 585 -14.89 -6.21 -20.86
C ASN A 585 -14.65 -5.85 -19.39
N SER A 586 -13.47 -5.35 -19.05
CA SER A 586 -13.11 -4.97 -17.68
C SER A 586 -12.67 -3.51 -17.60
N GLY A 587 -12.91 -2.89 -16.45
CA GLY A 587 -12.50 -1.52 -16.17
C GLY A 587 -12.35 -1.27 -14.68
N MET A 588 -11.58 -0.26 -14.34
CA MET A 588 -11.33 0.20 -12.98
C MET A 588 -11.50 1.71 -12.89
N ALA A 589 -12.11 2.18 -11.83
CA ALA A 589 -12.12 3.59 -11.47
C ALA A 589 -11.44 3.79 -10.12
N PHE A 590 -10.47 4.69 -10.08
CA PHE A 590 -9.83 5.19 -8.88
C PHE A 590 -10.50 6.50 -8.50
N VAL A 591 -11.16 6.53 -7.35
CA VAL A 591 -11.95 7.67 -6.91
C VAL A 591 -11.22 8.36 -5.76
N SER A 592 -10.77 9.58 -6.00
CA SER A 592 -10.15 10.43 -4.99
C SER A 592 -11.21 11.30 -4.33
N LEU A 593 -11.22 11.31 -3.02
CA LEU A 593 -12.12 12.11 -2.22
C LEU A 593 -11.48 13.44 -1.82
N LYS A 594 -12.31 14.44 -1.56
CA LYS A 594 -11.86 15.70 -0.99
C LYS A 594 -11.25 15.49 0.39
N PRO A 595 -10.41 16.40 0.88
CA PRO A 595 -9.86 16.33 2.23
C PRO A 595 -10.94 16.14 3.30
N TRP A 596 -10.61 15.45 4.39
CA TRP A 596 -11.56 15.07 5.45
C TRP A 596 -12.25 16.29 6.08
N GLU A 597 -11.55 17.44 6.19
CA GLU A 597 -12.11 18.68 6.70
C GLU A 597 -13.24 19.25 5.82
N ALA A 598 -13.21 18.95 4.53
CA ALA A 598 -14.20 19.42 3.55
C ALA A 598 -15.43 18.50 3.46
N ARG A 599 -15.40 17.31 4.08
CA ARG A 599 -16.46 16.31 4.03
C ARG A 599 -16.76 15.71 5.41
N SER A 600 -17.09 16.57 6.37
CA SER A 600 -17.46 16.19 7.71
C SER A 600 -18.85 15.52 7.74
N GLY A 601 -19.05 14.63 8.72
CA GLY A 601 -20.32 13.89 8.94
C GLY A 601 -20.29 12.47 8.38
N ASP A 602 -21.00 11.56 9.05
CA ASP A 602 -21.01 10.13 8.70
C ASP A 602 -21.57 9.87 7.29
N GLU A 603 -22.47 10.72 6.80
CA GLU A 603 -23.02 10.65 5.45
C GLU A 603 -21.99 10.92 4.34
N ASN A 604 -20.86 11.58 4.69
CA ASN A 604 -19.77 11.91 3.79
C ASN A 604 -18.55 11.00 3.95
N SER A 605 -18.68 9.97 4.79
CA SER A 605 -17.65 8.93 4.94
C SER A 605 -17.55 8.07 3.67
N VAL A 606 -16.36 7.48 3.44
CA VAL A 606 -16.13 6.57 2.30
C VAL A 606 -17.14 5.43 2.28
N GLU A 607 -17.48 4.88 3.44
CA GLU A 607 -18.45 3.79 3.57
C GLU A 607 -19.85 4.21 3.09
N SER A 608 -20.31 5.39 3.52
CA SER A 608 -21.61 5.94 3.11
C SER A 608 -21.67 6.25 1.61
N ILE A 609 -20.58 6.77 1.05
CA ILE A 609 -20.45 7.03 -0.40
C ILE A 609 -20.51 5.71 -1.18
N ILE A 610 -19.75 4.69 -0.77
CA ILE A 610 -19.76 3.36 -1.38
C ILE A 610 -21.17 2.76 -1.35
N LYS A 611 -21.85 2.87 -0.23
CA LYS A 611 -23.22 2.35 -0.04
C LYS A 611 -24.22 2.99 -1.02
N ARG A 612 -24.18 4.33 -1.16
CA ARG A 612 -25.02 5.06 -2.14
C ARG A 612 -24.66 4.69 -3.57
N ALA A 613 -23.36 4.64 -3.89
CA ALA A 613 -22.88 4.25 -5.20
C ALA A 613 -23.29 2.82 -5.56
N THR A 614 -23.20 1.86 -4.63
CA THR A 614 -23.63 0.48 -4.84
C THR A 614 -25.12 0.41 -5.19
N VAL A 615 -25.97 1.17 -4.48
CA VAL A 615 -27.40 1.24 -4.78
C VAL A 615 -27.65 1.86 -6.17
N ALA A 616 -26.96 2.94 -6.50
CA ALA A 616 -27.08 3.58 -7.81
C ALA A 616 -26.64 2.66 -8.94
N PHE A 617 -25.51 1.99 -8.79
CA PHE A 617 -24.94 1.12 -9.82
C PHE A 617 -25.65 -0.22 -9.95
N SER A 618 -26.42 -0.66 -8.96
CA SER A 618 -27.28 -1.84 -9.08
C SER A 618 -28.34 -1.71 -10.19
N GLN A 619 -28.60 -0.49 -10.66
CA GLN A 619 -29.49 -0.23 -11.79
C GLN A 619 -28.81 -0.43 -13.16
N ILE A 620 -27.49 -0.53 -13.20
CA ILE A 620 -26.73 -0.79 -14.44
C ILE A 620 -26.86 -2.28 -14.77
N LYS A 621 -27.70 -2.59 -15.77
CA LYS A 621 -27.98 -3.98 -16.18
C LYS A 621 -26.89 -4.60 -17.06
N ASP A 622 -26.02 -3.76 -17.61
CA ASP A 622 -25.04 -4.13 -18.64
C ASP A 622 -23.72 -4.62 -18.04
N ALA A 623 -23.48 -4.31 -16.77
CA ALA A 623 -22.23 -4.63 -16.08
C ALA A 623 -22.46 -4.88 -14.59
N MET A 624 -21.58 -5.66 -14.00
CA MET A 624 -21.36 -5.65 -12.56
C MET A 624 -20.46 -4.47 -12.22
N VAL A 625 -20.96 -3.55 -11.40
CA VAL A 625 -20.20 -2.38 -10.93
C VAL A 625 -20.09 -2.48 -9.41
N PHE A 626 -18.87 -2.63 -8.94
CA PHE A 626 -18.61 -2.92 -7.55
C PHE A 626 -17.66 -1.87 -6.92
N PRO A 627 -18.19 -0.85 -6.22
CA PRO A 627 -17.40 0.05 -5.42
C PRO A 627 -16.93 -0.64 -4.14
N PHE A 628 -15.68 -0.46 -3.77
CA PHE A 628 -15.13 -1.06 -2.53
C PHE A 628 -14.05 -0.17 -1.92
N ASN A 629 -13.94 -0.25 -0.59
CA ASN A 629 -12.92 0.47 0.16
C ASN A 629 -11.58 -0.29 0.11
N MET A 630 -10.50 0.45 0.31
CA MET A 630 -9.19 -0.14 0.47
C MET A 630 -9.07 -0.79 1.85
N PRO A 631 -8.34 -1.90 1.98
CA PRO A 631 -8.08 -2.50 3.29
C PRO A 631 -7.24 -1.56 4.16
N ALA A 632 -7.43 -1.62 5.48
CA ALA A 632 -6.68 -0.80 6.43
C ALA A 632 -5.15 -0.99 6.32
N ILE A 633 -4.71 -2.17 5.88
CA ILE A 633 -3.32 -2.47 5.50
C ILE A 633 -3.32 -2.94 4.05
N ILE A 634 -2.93 -2.06 3.15
CA ILE A 634 -2.99 -2.25 1.69
C ILE A 634 -2.21 -3.49 1.23
N GLU A 635 -1.12 -3.84 1.91
CA GLU A 635 -0.26 -4.97 1.55
C GLU A 635 -0.83 -6.35 1.94
N LEU A 636 -1.92 -6.39 2.70
CA LEU A 636 -2.58 -7.64 3.09
C LEU A 636 -3.71 -8.07 2.13
N GLY A 637 -4.09 -7.22 1.18
CA GLY A 637 -5.14 -7.52 0.22
C GLY A 637 -5.45 -6.36 -0.72
N THR A 638 -6.37 -6.59 -1.64
CA THR A 638 -6.81 -5.58 -2.62
C THR A 638 -8.16 -4.95 -2.27
N ALA A 639 -8.93 -5.60 -1.40
CA ALA A 639 -10.25 -5.13 -0.95
C ALA A 639 -10.53 -5.59 0.48
N THR A 640 -11.48 -4.95 1.16
CA THR A 640 -12.02 -5.41 2.43
C THR A 640 -12.98 -6.58 2.22
N GLY A 641 -13.09 -7.48 3.20
CA GLY A 641 -13.98 -8.64 3.15
C GLY A 641 -13.24 -9.97 3.14
N PHE A 642 -13.78 -10.94 2.44
CA PHE A 642 -13.13 -12.23 2.23
C PHE A 642 -13.00 -12.52 0.74
N ASP A 643 -11.94 -13.22 0.39
CA ASP A 643 -11.67 -13.71 -0.96
C ASP A 643 -12.09 -15.17 -1.05
N PHE A 644 -12.97 -15.48 -2.00
CA PHE A 644 -13.50 -16.83 -2.21
C PHE A 644 -13.16 -17.31 -3.61
N GLU A 645 -12.36 -18.37 -3.68
CA GLU A 645 -11.97 -18.98 -4.93
C GLU A 645 -12.72 -20.31 -5.16
N LEU A 646 -13.45 -20.39 -6.26
CA LEU A 646 -14.08 -21.62 -6.71
C LEU A 646 -13.15 -22.34 -7.69
N ILE A 647 -12.68 -23.53 -7.29
CA ILE A 647 -11.67 -24.29 -8.02
C ILE A 647 -12.30 -25.52 -8.67
N ASP A 648 -12.01 -25.76 -9.95
CA ASP A 648 -12.32 -26.99 -10.65
C ASP A 648 -11.25 -28.07 -10.37
N GLN A 649 -11.47 -28.86 -9.32
CA GLN A 649 -10.61 -30.00 -8.99
C GLN A 649 -10.86 -31.21 -9.85
N GLY A 650 -12.00 -31.30 -10.50
CA GLY A 650 -12.45 -32.44 -11.29
C GLY A 650 -12.01 -32.40 -12.75
N GLY A 651 -11.41 -31.29 -13.21
CA GLY A 651 -11.04 -31.12 -14.62
C GLY A 651 -12.25 -31.11 -15.56
N LEU A 652 -13.41 -30.63 -15.07
CA LEU A 652 -14.66 -30.53 -15.84
C LEU A 652 -14.66 -29.37 -16.84
N GLY A 653 -13.71 -28.49 -16.71
CA GLY A 653 -13.46 -27.36 -17.60
C GLY A 653 -14.25 -26.09 -17.27
N HIS A 654 -13.90 -25.02 -17.98
CA HIS A 654 -14.37 -23.66 -17.70
C HIS A 654 -15.90 -23.50 -17.73
N THR A 655 -16.59 -24.22 -18.64
CA THR A 655 -18.06 -24.16 -18.75
C THR A 655 -18.74 -24.68 -17.48
N ALA A 656 -18.27 -25.81 -16.95
CA ALA A 656 -18.82 -26.38 -15.72
C ALA A 656 -18.51 -25.51 -14.50
N LEU A 657 -17.30 -24.94 -14.42
CA LEU A 657 -16.91 -24.01 -13.36
C LEU A 657 -17.78 -22.74 -13.41
N THR A 658 -18.05 -22.20 -14.59
CA THR A 658 -18.95 -21.05 -14.78
C THR A 658 -20.38 -21.36 -14.35
N GLN A 659 -20.91 -22.54 -14.65
CA GLN A 659 -22.21 -22.99 -14.18
C GLN A 659 -22.28 -23.09 -12.66
N ALA A 660 -21.25 -23.68 -12.04
CA ALA A 660 -21.14 -23.78 -10.58
C ALA A 660 -21.09 -22.38 -9.93
N ARG A 661 -20.29 -21.46 -10.50
CA ARG A 661 -20.27 -20.05 -10.07
C ARG A 661 -21.66 -19.41 -10.12
N ASN A 662 -22.38 -19.56 -11.23
CA ASN A 662 -23.71 -18.96 -11.41
C ASN A 662 -24.79 -19.59 -10.49
N GLN A 663 -24.54 -20.80 -9.97
CA GLN A 663 -25.40 -21.40 -8.95
C GLN A 663 -25.07 -20.91 -7.53
N LEU A 664 -23.82 -20.51 -7.30
CA LEU A 664 -23.36 -19.99 -6.02
C LEU A 664 -23.82 -18.55 -5.81
N LEU A 665 -23.79 -17.73 -6.87
CA LEU A 665 -24.24 -16.33 -6.87
C LEU A 665 -25.76 -16.21 -6.98
#